data_00728d9021852857f596fd9017038f9c
#
_entry.id   00728d9021852857f596fd9017038f9c
#
_cell.length_a   1.000
_cell.length_b   1.000
_cell.length_c   1.000
_cell.angle_alpha   90.00
_cell.angle_beta   90.00
_cell.angle_gamma   90.00
#
_symmetry.space_group_name_H-M   'P 1'
#
loop_
_entity.id
_entity.type
_entity.pdbx_description
1 polymer ?
#
loop_
_entity_poly.entity_id
_entity_poly.type
_entity_poly.pdbx_seq_one_letter_code
_entity_poly.pdbx_strand_id
1 'polypeptide(L)'
;MGVFIKAYLFSIFEIEIVDKLVDGIIGIRFTHKPSDYSFVLFSCYLPPEMSHWGRDASSFFAHLLSQIYLFSHLDAIYVCGDVNSRIGGLSDYLNEVDNIPLRHSIDDCVNRHGEAFLEFLLDSKMCVLNGRINPLDDNFTSISMKGRAVVDYIAVPFDCLGTCLEFKVLPSTQLISNCQCFDLISDRCRVPDHSLLFLKFAIRAQDEIVGEEINHELNKANMIFKRRLSRRAPNQMCSYTMEKGLKEQIDKMQTMEKTQNELDNWYSGVCDLLYRELGNGQMNKGRSNFKNKRPNKPFWNEELNDLWKTMRNAEHIYLKYKGDKTQKEHYRVNYKLSQNRFDKRLRYLKRQYNKGYILHLEETHAVNPQRFWDQINKLGPKRQKKIPMEVYDDKGQLISDIPQVLNEWERCFRDLFSGKQEGENFDAAFAENICLLKSQLEKRSPHSTLNQGNVLNEIINIEEVKTAISALKVGKASGFDELTNEMLKSTWFTEALYVLFDFCFETGTIPSVWYKAIVSPIPKSTKNDPRIPVNYRGISLLSTVYKVYSSILNSRLTNYLEQNNLLVEEQNGFRKARACIDHIFSITTVVNNRIMQNKSSFACYIDFQKAFDFVNRDLLFYRLLEEGIHGRFYWAIQSLYKDPHACVRVNEYCSGWFPTPSGVKQGDCLSPTLFAIFINNLAIEIKQLGLGLNYDGSNKLDILMYADDIILVAENENDLQIMLTCTEQWCKKWKLTVNHSKTQIMHFRQIRTKRSDFQFQFGKQKLQYVENYKYLGLNLDEHLLYDYGTSVLAGSAGRALGGIIAKTKQLGDLGYAAYSKLFHTCVCPVMDYMAGIWGSNTNMKGQMVQNRAIRYFLGVHKFAPVLAITGDMGWEPCEIRWRGSMVALWNRLIRMPENRVARKIFNWDVSVKGAWASAVEDILISIGLHDSFINNSIVNTSIVKDTLYSLHQNKWSQDILYKPKLRTFVMIKSCYGSEKYVCAPLSKRPRSLCAKLCSGILPLLLDW
;
A
#
# COMPACT_ATOMS: atom_id res chain seq x y z
N MET A 1 -23.05 24.12 19.09
CA MET A 1 -21.88 23.30 19.45
C MET A 1 -20.74 24.22 19.81
N GLY A 2 -19.96 23.91 20.84
CA GLY A 2 -18.82 24.69 21.28
C GLY A 2 -17.70 23.79 21.83
N VAL A 3 -16.46 24.25 21.73
CA VAL A 3 -15.29 23.55 22.27
C VAL A 3 -14.60 24.48 23.25
N PHE A 4 -14.38 24.00 24.49
CA PHE A 4 -13.70 24.73 25.55
C PHE A 4 -12.28 24.18 25.67
N ILE A 5 -11.29 25.03 25.64
CA ILE A 5 -9.88 24.70 25.75
C ILE A 5 -9.29 25.40 26.98
N LYS A 6 -8.66 24.63 27.86
CA LYS A 6 -7.99 25.18 29.02
C LYS A 6 -6.88 26.15 28.61
N ALA A 7 -6.81 27.33 29.27
CA ALA A 7 -5.90 28.42 28.89
C ALA A 7 -4.42 28.00 28.84
N TYR A 8 -3.96 27.13 29.75
CA TYR A 8 -2.57 26.67 29.79
C TYR A 8 -2.16 25.89 28.52
N LEU A 9 -3.13 25.25 27.80
CA LEU A 9 -2.82 24.50 26.56
C LEU A 9 -2.32 25.42 25.45
N PHE A 10 -2.67 26.73 25.48
CA PHE A 10 -2.13 27.69 24.50
C PHE A 10 -0.64 28.04 24.74
N SER A 11 -0.08 27.74 25.90
CA SER A 11 1.36 27.83 26.13
C SER A 11 2.12 26.63 25.53
N ILE A 12 1.49 25.46 25.50
CA ILE A 12 2.06 24.18 25.05
C ILE A 12 1.84 23.96 23.56
N PHE A 13 0.64 24.28 23.03
CA PHE A 13 0.23 24.03 21.66
C PHE A 13 -0.05 25.32 20.89
N GLU A 14 0.27 25.34 19.61
CA GLU A 14 -0.34 26.24 18.64
C GLU A 14 -1.70 25.63 18.23
N ILE A 15 -2.80 26.35 18.47
CA ILE A 15 -4.16 25.84 18.28
C ILE A 15 -4.85 26.59 17.16
N GLU A 16 -5.36 25.87 16.15
CA GLU A 16 -5.95 26.43 14.94
C GLU A 16 -7.28 25.74 14.60
N ILE A 17 -8.33 26.53 14.32
CA ILE A 17 -9.57 25.98 13.77
C ILE A 17 -9.35 25.69 12.28
N VAL A 18 -9.39 24.41 11.92
CA VAL A 18 -9.10 23.94 10.56
C VAL A 18 -10.33 23.63 9.72
N ASP A 19 -11.47 23.34 10.36
CA ASP A 19 -12.74 23.13 9.67
C ASP A 19 -13.94 23.67 10.49
N LYS A 20 -14.83 24.36 9.79
CA LYS A 20 -16.16 24.80 10.24
C LYS A 20 -17.09 25.06 9.05
N LEU A 21 -16.88 24.32 7.95
CA LEU A 21 -17.57 24.55 6.68
C LEU A 21 -18.95 23.91 6.63
N VAL A 22 -19.18 22.88 7.44
CA VAL A 22 -20.45 22.16 7.55
C VAL A 22 -21.01 22.35 8.93
N ASP A 23 -22.29 22.72 9.02
CA ASP A 23 -22.98 22.82 10.30
C ASP A 23 -22.92 21.50 11.04
N GLY A 24 -22.54 21.57 12.31
CA GLY A 24 -22.35 20.39 13.14
C GLY A 24 -20.94 19.77 13.10
N ILE A 25 -19.95 20.35 12.41
CA ILE A 25 -18.55 19.91 12.44
C ILE A 25 -17.63 21.08 12.76
N ILE A 26 -16.80 20.91 13.81
CA ILE A 26 -15.71 21.82 14.15
C ILE A 26 -14.42 21.00 14.21
N GLY A 27 -13.45 21.30 13.33
CA GLY A 27 -12.12 20.73 13.37
C GLY A 27 -11.10 21.67 13.98
N ILE A 28 -10.35 21.21 14.98
CA ILE A 28 -9.32 21.98 15.69
C ILE A 28 -8.01 21.20 15.61
N ARG A 29 -6.96 21.86 15.11
CA ARG A 29 -5.61 21.30 15.09
C ARG A 29 -4.82 21.85 16.27
N PHE A 30 -4.10 20.93 16.91
CA PHE A 30 -3.15 21.18 17.97
C PHE A 30 -1.76 20.84 17.44
N THR A 31 -0.83 21.78 17.47
CA THR A 31 0.57 21.56 17.11
C THR A 31 1.43 21.86 18.32
N HIS A 32 2.16 20.88 18.81
CA HIS A 32 3.02 21.03 19.98
C HIS A 32 4.19 21.97 19.65
N LYS A 33 4.38 23.01 20.46
CA LYS A 33 5.36 24.08 20.17
C LYS A 33 6.81 23.63 20.19
N PRO A 34 7.25 22.78 21.14
CA PRO A 34 8.61 22.27 21.17
C PRO A 34 8.91 21.18 20.13
N SER A 35 7.90 20.44 19.68
CA SER A 35 8.05 19.36 18.69
C SER A 35 7.09 19.55 17.52
N ASP A 36 7.31 18.84 16.41
CA ASP A 36 6.42 18.85 15.24
C ASP A 36 5.18 17.95 15.44
N TYR A 37 4.94 17.43 16.66
CA TYR A 37 3.78 16.58 16.95
C TYR A 37 2.48 17.37 16.77
N SER A 38 1.57 16.84 15.99
CA SER A 38 0.31 17.53 15.73
C SER A 38 -0.86 16.56 15.58
N PHE A 39 -2.00 16.93 16.15
CA PHE A 39 -3.23 16.17 16.01
C PHE A 39 -4.42 17.08 15.70
N VAL A 40 -5.49 16.48 15.17
CA VAL A 40 -6.77 17.16 14.94
C VAL A 40 -7.87 16.50 15.75
N LEU A 41 -8.69 17.33 16.38
CA LEU A 41 -9.93 16.95 17.03
C LEU A 41 -11.12 17.47 16.20
N PHE A 42 -11.97 16.58 15.72
CA PHE A 42 -13.26 16.92 15.13
C PHE A 42 -14.36 16.73 16.17
N SER A 43 -14.97 17.82 16.60
CA SER A 43 -16.20 17.79 17.40
C SER A 43 -17.40 17.76 16.44
N CYS A 44 -18.31 16.79 16.63
CA CYS A 44 -19.39 16.49 15.72
C CYS A 44 -20.74 16.53 16.42
N TYR A 45 -21.74 17.12 15.76
CA TYR A 45 -23.15 17.03 16.13
C TYR A 45 -23.98 16.83 14.86
N LEU A 46 -24.55 15.64 14.69
CA LEU A 46 -25.51 15.35 13.63
C LEU A 46 -26.90 15.27 14.25
N PRO A 47 -27.83 16.16 13.90
CA PRO A 47 -29.20 16.13 14.44
C PRO A 47 -29.89 14.78 14.19
N PRO A 48 -30.90 14.39 15.02
CA PRO A 48 -31.63 13.14 14.89
C PRO A 48 -32.21 12.94 13.48
N GLU A 49 -32.32 11.69 13.05
CA GLU A 49 -32.76 11.27 11.71
C GLU A 49 -34.11 11.88 11.28
N MET A 50 -35.04 12.00 12.22
CA MET A 50 -36.39 12.54 11.96
C MET A 50 -36.45 14.07 12.00
N SER A 51 -35.35 14.76 12.31
CA SER A 51 -35.31 16.21 12.30
C SER A 51 -35.10 16.77 10.89
N HIS A 52 -35.59 18.00 10.65
CA HIS A 52 -35.43 18.69 9.36
C HIS A 52 -33.93 18.81 8.94
N TRP A 53 -33.04 18.96 9.93
CA TRP A 53 -31.59 19.17 9.72
C TRP A 53 -30.81 17.84 9.63
N GLY A 54 -31.37 16.71 10.11
CA GLY A 54 -30.70 15.39 10.12
C GLY A 54 -30.85 14.58 8.81
N ARG A 55 -31.48 15.13 7.77
CA ARG A 55 -31.84 14.37 6.56
C ARG A 55 -30.66 14.00 5.66
N ASP A 56 -29.50 14.62 5.79
CA ASP A 56 -28.35 14.41 4.91
C ASP A 56 -27.10 13.90 5.67
N ALA A 57 -27.26 12.82 6.41
CA ALA A 57 -26.15 12.16 7.11
C ALA A 57 -25.04 11.73 6.15
N SER A 58 -25.38 11.32 4.94
CA SER A 58 -24.39 10.91 3.94
C SER A 58 -23.48 12.06 3.50
N SER A 59 -23.99 13.27 3.29
CA SER A 59 -23.18 14.46 3.00
C SER A 59 -22.33 14.87 4.20
N PHE A 60 -22.87 14.76 5.42
CA PHE A 60 -22.16 15.03 6.64
C PHE A 60 -20.92 14.11 6.80
N PHE A 61 -21.11 12.80 6.71
CA PHE A 61 -20.02 11.84 6.80
C PHE A 61 -19.06 11.90 5.60
N ALA A 62 -19.55 12.19 4.39
CA ALA A 62 -18.69 12.41 3.24
C ALA A 62 -17.78 13.65 3.41
N HIS A 63 -18.26 14.71 4.05
CA HIS A 63 -17.42 15.85 4.39
C HIS A 63 -16.39 15.46 5.45
N LEU A 64 -16.81 14.81 6.53
CA LEU A 64 -15.91 14.37 7.61
C LEU A 64 -14.85 13.41 7.06
N LEU A 65 -15.22 12.46 6.21
CA LEU A 65 -14.29 11.57 5.52
C LEU A 65 -13.23 12.34 4.73
N SER A 66 -13.64 13.41 4.03
CA SER A 66 -12.69 14.24 3.28
C SER A 66 -11.72 14.97 4.20
N GLN A 67 -12.15 15.37 5.41
CA GLN A 67 -11.29 16.01 6.39
C GLN A 67 -10.32 14.99 7.00
N ILE A 68 -10.77 13.76 7.32
CA ILE A 68 -9.89 12.68 7.77
C ILE A 68 -8.75 12.44 6.76
N TYR A 69 -9.06 12.34 5.47
CA TYR A 69 -8.05 12.19 4.43
C TYR A 69 -7.14 13.43 4.28
N LEU A 70 -7.69 14.63 4.46
CA LEU A 70 -6.91 15.88 4.40
C LEU A 70 -5.87 15.95 5.52
N PHE A 71 -6.23 15.50 6.73
CA PHE A 71 -5.37 15.54 7.92
C PHE A 71 -4.71 14.19 8.24
N SER A 72 -4.80 13.19 7.37
CA SER A 72 -4.18 11.86 7.57
C SER A 72 -2.65 11.86 7.70
N HIS A 73 -2.00 13.00 7.46
CA HIS A 73 -0.56 13.20 7.64
C HIS A 73 -0.17 13.60 9.07
N LEU A 74 -1.13 13.98 9.90
CA LEU A 74 -0.89 14.33 11.29
C LEU A 74 -0.71 13.07 12.14
N ASP A 75 -0.13 13.23 13.31
CA ASP A 75 0.21 12.12 14.19
C ASP A 75 -1.01 11.40 14.74
N ALA A 76 -2.11 12.13 14.97
CA ALA A 76 -3.37 11.55 15.39
C ALA A 76 -4.59 12.34 14.89
N ILE A 77 -5.74 11.67 14.79
CA ILE A 77 -7.04 12.27 14.48
C ILE A 77 -8.07 11.70 15.44
N TYR A 78 -8.83 12.58 16.06
CA TYR A 78 -9.91 12.20 16.97
C TYR A 78 -11.23 12.76 16.43
N VAL A 79 -12.26 11.92 16.37
CA VAL A 79 -13.64 12.33 16.04
C VAL A 79 -14.51 12.04 17.25
N CYS A 80 -15.14 13.05 17.80
CA CYS A 80 -15.98 12.90 19.00
C CYS A 80 -17.29 13.68 18.86
N GLY A 81 -18.32 13.21 19.55
CA GLY A 81 -19.59 13.93 19.69
C GLY A 81 -20.82 13.09 19.44
N ASP A 82 -21.96 13.76 19.46
CA ASP A 82 -23.28 13.19 19.20
C ASP A 82 -23.54 13.14 17.70
N VAL A 83 -23.51 11.96 17.13
CA VAL A 83 -23.80 11.73 15.70
C VAL A 83 -25.18 11.13 15.48
N ASN A 84 -25.98 10.97 16.53
CA ASN A 84 -27.31 10.40 16.51
C ASN A 84 -27.42 9.09 15.69
N SER A 85 -26.34 8.32 15.70
CA SER A 85 -26.14 7.10 14.94
C SER A 85 -26.13 5.91 15.89
N ARG A 86 -27.03 4.96 15.69
CA ARG A 86 -27.04 3.69 16.43
C ARG A 86 -26.50 2.61 15.53
N ILE A 87 -25.36 2.01 15.89
CA ILE A 87 -24.66 0.99 15.08
C ILE A 87 -24.82 -0.42 15.64
N GLY A 88 -25.49 -0.56 16.78
CA GLY A 88 -25.74 -1.88 17.40
C GLY A 88 -24.48 -2.69 17.59
N GLY A 89 -24.58 -3.98 17.41
CA GLY A 89 -23.45 -4.93 17.41
C GLY A 89 -22.71 -5.02 16.08
N LEU A 90 -22.99 -4.17 15.08
CA LEU A 90 -22.33 -4.23 13.77
C LEU A 90 -20.84 -3.86 13.88
N SER A 91 -20.01 -4.54 13.10
CA SER A 91 -18.57 -4.34 13.07
C SER A 91 -18.20 -3.06 12.32
N ASP A 92 -17.35 -2.22 12.93
CA ASP A 92 -16.79 -1.01 12.36
C ASP A 92 -15.42 -1.25 11.70
N TYR A 93 -15.06 -2.52 11.47
CA TYR A 93 -13.86 -2.99 10.79
C TYR A 93 -14.19 -4.25 9.99
N LEU A 94 -13.31 -4.62 9.07
CA LEU A 94 -13.44 -5.85 8.30
C LEU A 94 -12.78 -6.99 9.09
N ASN A 95 -13.57 -7.94 9.57
CA ASN A 95 -13.07 -9.15 10.20
C ASN A 95 -12.01 -9.81 9.29
N GLU A 96 -10.97 -10.40 9.87
CA GLU A 96 -9.84 -11.07 9.18
C GLU A 96 -8.89 -10.14 8.39
N VAL A 97 -9.31 -8.93 8.04
CA VAL A 97 -8.47 -7.94 7.33
C VAL A 97 -7.86 -6.95 8.30
N ASP A 98 -8.66 -6.50 9.26
CA ASP A 98 -8.30 -5.48 10.23
C ASP A 98 -8.17 -6.13 11.62
N ASN A 99 -6.96 -6.27 12.15
CA ASN A 99 -6.73 -6.85 13.48
C ASN A 99 -7.09 -5.84 14.59
N ILE A 100 -8.39 -5.58 14.76
CA ILE A 100 -8.95 -4.65 15.74
C ILE A 100 -9.68 -5.46 16.82
N PRO A 101 -9.51 -5.15 18.13
CA PRO A 101 -10.25 -5.81 19.21
C PRO A 101 -11.75 -5.72 18.99
N LEU A 102 -12.46 -6.79 19.33
CA LEU A 102 -13.93 -6.85 19.27
C LEU A 102 -14.54 -5.74 20.14
N ARG A 103 -15.64 -5.20 19.66
CA ARG A 103 -16.47 -4.23 20.38
C ARG A 103 -17.63 -4.94 21.06
N HIS A 104 -17.81 -4.72 22.34
CA HIS A 104 -18.98 -5.18 23.09
C HIS A 104 -20.03 -4.05 23.11
N SER A 105 -21.12 -4.23 22.39
CA SER A 105 -22.19 -3.24 22.36
C SER A 105 -23.25 -3.52 23.40
N ILE A 106 -23.64 -2.49 24.15
CA ILE A 106 -24.76 -2.53 25.10
C ILE A 106 -26.07 -2.07 24.45
N ASP A 107 -26.03 -1.57 23.22
CA ASP A 107 -27.16 -1.10 22.43
C ASP A 107 -27.26 -1.94 21.15
N ASP A 108 -28.32 -2.72 21.00
CA ASP A 108 -28.49 -3.63 19.86
C ASP A 108 -29.23 -3.00 18.68
N CYS A 109 -29.68 -1.76 18.83
CA CYS A 109 -30.43 -1.07 17.77
C CYS A 109 -29.53 -0.49 16.69
N VAL A 110 -30.01 -0.53 15.45
CA VAL A 110 -29.37 0.09 14.29
C VAL A 110 -30.38 1.05 13.64
N ASN A 111 -29.92 2.26 13.29
CA ASN A 111 -30.70 3.22 12.53
C ASN A 111 -29.98 3.64 11.23
N ARG A 112 -30.65 4.38 10.34
CA ARG A 112 -30.06 4.79 9.05
C ARG A 112 -28.83 5.68 9.20
N HIS A 113 -28.77 6.55 10.22
CA HIS A 113 -27.57 7.31 10.54
C HIS A 113 -26.44 6.36 10.98
N GLY A 114 -26.75 5.29 11.71
CA GLY A 114 -25.82 4.24 12.11
C GLY A 114 -25.21 3.51 10.91
N GLU A 115 -26.02 3.16 9.90
CA GLU A 115 -25.52 2.58 8.64
C GLU A 115 -24.56 3.51 7.91
N ALA A 116 -24.90 4.81 7.80
CA ALA A 116 -24.04 5.80 7.16
C ALA A 116 -22.75 6.09 7.97
N PHE A 117 -22.84 6.05 9.30
CA PHE A 117 -21.70 6.18 10.19
C PHE A 117 -20.76 4.97 10.08
N LEU A 118 -21.32 3.78 10.00
CA LEU A 118 -20.56 2.55 9.82
C LEU A 118 -19.79 2.55 8.48
N GLU A 119 -20.45 2.96 7.37
CA GLU A 119 -19.78 3.15 6.07
C GLU A 119 -18.62 4.15 6.17
N PHE A 120 -18.81 5.26 6.90
CA PHE A 120 -17.75 6.24 7.17
C PHE A 120 -16.59 5.62 7.95
N LEU A 121 -16.85 4.86 9.03
CA LEU A 121 -15.80 4.24 9.85
C LEU A 121 -14.98 3.24 9.03
N LEU A 122 -15.62 2.38 8.25
CA LEU A 122 -14.96 1.43 7.36
C LEU A 122 -14.11 2.13 6.28
N ASP A 123 -14.64 3.19 5.67
CA ASP A 123 -13.95 3.93 4.62
C ASP A 123 -12.75 4.74 5.14
N SER A 124 -12.85 5.27 6.35
CA SER A 124 -11.80 6.07 6.99
C SER A 124 -10.75 5.25 7.73
N LYS A 125 -10.98 3.95 7.95
CA LYS A 125 -10.20 3.09 8.85
C LYS A 125 -10.17 3.64 10.28
N MET A 126 -11.30 4.11 10.75
CA MET A 126 -11.50 4.52 12.12
C MET A 126 -12.36 3.50 12.86
N CYS A 127 -12.13 3.35 14.15
CA CYS A 127 -12.95 2.53 15.03
C CYS A 127 -13.45 3.36 16.22
N VAL A 128 -14.65 3.04 16.71
CA VAL A 128 -15.20 3.67 17.92
C VAL A 128 -14.59 3.04 19.17
N LEU A 129 -14.40 3.84 20.21
CA LEU A 129 -13.84 3.39 21.50
C LEU A 129 -14.90 2.78 22.42
N ASN A 130 -16.17 3.15 22.25
CA ASN A 130 -17.30 2.64 23.03
C ASN A 130 -17.33 1.10 23.00
N GLY A 131 -17.29 0.47 24.19
CA GLY A 131 -17.28 -0.97 24.35
C GLY A 131 -16.02 -1.70 23.92
N ARG A 132 -14.88 -0.99 23.68
CA ARG A 132 -13.66 -1.60 23.17
C ARG A 132 -12.46 -1.56 24.11
N ILE A 133 -12.18 -0.46 24.79
CA ILE A 133 -11.01 -0.34 25.66
C ILE A 133 -11.24 -1.07 26.99
N ASN A 134 -12.32 -0.71 27.69
CA ASN A 134 -12.73 -1.40 28.89
C ASN A 134 -14.26 -1.59 28.86
N PRO A 135 -14.75 -2.76 28.44
CA PRO A 135 -16.19 -2.99 28.31
C PRO A 135 -16.98 -2.81 29.62
N LEU A 136 -16.33 -2.94 30.78
CA LEU A 136 -16.96 -2.74 32.09
C LEU A 136 -17.22 -1.26 32.39
N ASP A 137 -16.48 -0.34 31.76
CA ASP A 137 -16.67 1.12 31.91
C ASP A 137 -17.58 1.71 30.82
N ASP A 138 -18.15 0.87 29.94
CA ASP A 138 -19.09 1.33 28.91
C ASP A 138 -20.51 1.50 29.48
N ASN A 139 -21.26 2.43 28.90
CA ASN A 139 -22.63 2.73 29.34
C ASN A 139 -23.43 3.36 28.18
N PHE A 140 -24.74 3.48 28.36
CA PHE A 140 -25.58 4.25 27.46
C PHE A 140 -25.18 5.74 27.48
N THR A 141 -25.01 6.30 26.28
CA THR A 141 -24.57 7.68 26.14
C THR A 141 -25.75 8.67 26.15
N SER A 142 -26.96 8.21 25.86
CA SER A 142 -28.19 8.99 26.04
C SER A 142 -29.19 8.18 26.84
N ILE A 143 -29.69 8.79 27.95
CA ILE A 143 -30.63 8.19 28.90
C ILE A 143 -31.76 9.21 29.12
N SER A 144 -32.93 8.96 28.56
CA SER A 144 -34.10 9.83 28.63
C SER A 144 -35.37 9.05 29.01
N MET A 145 -36.45 9.77 29.25
CA MET A 145 -37.76 9.13 29.48
C MET A 145 -38.25 8.33 28.27
N LYS A 146 -37.69 8.55 27.09
CA LYS A 146 -38.04 7.80 25.83
C LYS A 146 -37.22 6.52 25.65
N GLY A 147 -36.24 6.27 26.51
CA GLY A 147 -35.39 5.10 26.42
C GLY A 147 -33.91 5.41 26.58
N ARG A 148 -33.09 4.39 26.31
CA ARG A 148 -31.62 4.45 26.38
C ARG A 148 -31.03 4.14 25.01
N ALA A 149 -29.93 4.81 24.67
CA ALA A 149 -29.24 4.63 23.38
C ALA A 149 -27.74 4.94 23.49
N VAL A 150 -26.93 4.38 22.58
CA VAL A 150 -25.55 4.80 22.32
C VAL A 150 -25.55 5.61 21.03
N VAL A 151 -25.41 6.93 21.13
CA VAL A 151 -25.45 7.90 20.02
C VAL A 151 -24.27 8.85 20.00
N ASP A 152 -23.53 8.94 21.11
CA ASP A 152 -22.32 9.71 21.26
C ASP A 152 -21.12 8.76 21.17
N TYR A 153 -20.13 9.12 20.37
CA TYR A 153 -18.97 8.27 20.11
C TYR A 153 -17.66 9.08 20.16
N ILE A 154 -16.58 8.38 20.50
CA ILE A 154 -15.23 8.80 20.16
C ILE A 154 -14.67 7.76 19.22
N ALA A 155 -14.28 8.20 18.01
CA ALA A 155 -13.65 7.37 17.01
C ALA A 155 -12.21 7.82 16.74
N VAL A 156 -11.33 6.84 16.54
CA VAL A 156 -9.89 7.04 16.29
C VAL A 156 -9.44 6.17 15.11
N PRO A 157 -8.39 6.56 14.36
CA PRO A 157 -7.78 5.69 13.38
C PRO A 157 -7.31 4.39 14.03
N PHE A 158 -7.34 3.28 13.30
CA PHE A 158 -6.85 1.99 13.77
C PHE A 158 -5.43 2.08 14.34
N ASP A 159 -4.57 2.88 13.71
CA ASP A 159 -3.17 3.08 14.11
C ASP A 159 -3.03 3.88 15.44
N CYS A 160 -4.06 4.62 15.84
CA CYS A 160 -4.04 5.43 17.06
C CYS A 160 -4.71 4.71 18.26
N LEU A 161 -5.29 3.54 18.07
CA LEU A 161 -5.99 2.82 19.15
C LEU A 161 -5.07 2.54 20.34
N GLY A 162 -3.80 2.16 20.08
CA GLY A 162 -2.79 1.91 21.12
C GLY A 162 -2.35 3.16 21.91
N THR A 163 -2.66 4.37 21.46
CA THR A 163 -2.38 5.61 22.21
C THR A 163 -3.49 5.97 23.19
N CYS A 164 -4.66 5.34 23.08
CA CYS A 164 -5.80 5.56 23.97
C CYS A 164 -5.60 4.77 25.27
N LEU A 165 -5.33 5.48 26.36
CA LEU A 165 -4.97 4.89 27.66
C LEU A 165 -6.21 4.52 28.48
N GLU A 166 -7.26 5.32 28.40
CA GLU A 166 -8.46 5.16 29.22
C GLU A 166 -9.67 5.75 28.49
N PHE A 167 -10.78 5.02 28.44
CA PHE A 167 -12.06 5.50 27.93
C PHE A 167 -13.18 5.12 28.89
N LYS A 168 -14.04 6.11 29.22
CA LYS A 168 -15.20 5.91 30.13
C LYS A 168 -16.43 6.66 29.62
N VAL A 169 -17.58 6.08 29.85
CA VAL A 169 -18.90 6.71 29.68
C VAL A 169 -19.46 6.99 31.07
N LEU A 170 -19.53 8.25 31.45
CA LEU A 170 -19.99 8.69 32.78
C LEU A 170 -21.40 9.26 32.69
N PRO A 171 -22.45 8.56 33.19
CA PRO A 171 -23.80 9.09 33.23
C PRO A 171 -23.87 10.41 34.03
N SER A 172 -24.70 11.36 33.57
CA SER A 172 -24.84 12.67 34.19
C SER A 172 -25.17 12.59 35.70
N THR A 173 -25.99 11.60 36.08
CA THR A 173 -26.31 11.34 37.48
C THR A 173 -25.10 10.95 38.33
N GLN A 174 -24.22 10.11 37.80
CA GLN A 174 -22.98 9.68 38.43
C GLN A 174 -22.00 10.86 38.56
N LEU A 175 -21.93 11.69 37.53
CA LEU A 175 -21.07 12.86 37.49
C LEU A 175 -21.47 13.90 38.55
N ILE A 176 -22.79 14.16 38.69
CA ILE A 176 -23.34 15.04 39.69
C ILE A 176 -23.03 14.55 41.12
N SER A 177 -23.21 13.22 41.33
CA SER A 177 -22.87 12.58 42.60
C SER A 177 -21.38 12.65 42.93
N ASN A 178 -20.52 12.33 41.98
CA ASN A 178 -19.06 12.31 42.17
C ASN A 178 -18.48 13.72 42.41
N CYS A 179 -19.05 14.75 41.78
CA CYS A 179 -18.62 16.15 41.95
C CYS A 179 -19.31 16.88 43.06
N GLN A 180 -20.26 16.25 43.79
CA GLN A 180 -21.07 16.85 44.85
C GLN A 180 -21.79 18.16 44.42
N CYS A 181 -22.16 18.24 43.14
CA CYS A 181 -22.77 19.43 42.51
C CYS A 181 -24.30 19.46 42.65
N PHE A 182 -24.85 18.92 43.70
CA PHE A 182 -26.31 18.89 43.96
C PHE A 182 -26.92 20.30 44.09
N ASP A 183 -26.14 21.25 44.62
CA ASP A 183 -26.58 22.63 44.79
C ASP A 183 -26.74 23.42 43.48
N LEU A 184 -26.17 22.94 42.38
CA LEU A 184 -26.29 23.51 41.05
C LEU A 184 -27.56 23.05 40.31
N ILE A 185 -28.28 22.07 40.85
CA ILE A 185 -29.52 21.52 40.27
C ILE A 185 -30.69 22.18 41.03
N SER A 186 -31.23 23.25 40.51
CA SER A 186 -32.48 23.82 41.00
C SER A 186 -33.69 22.98 40.54
N ASP A 187 -34.82 23.04 41.23
CA ASP A 187 -36.06 22.35 40.86
C ASP A 187 -36.55 22.63 39.43
N ARG A 188 -35.96 23.56 38.74
CA ARG A 188 -36.24 23.93 37.33
C ARG A 188 -35.19 23.41 36.34
N CYS A 189 -34.03 22.88 36.79
CA CYS A 189 -32.99 22.35 35.93
C CYS A 189 -33.16 20.83 35.73
N ARG A 190 -33.42 20.38 34.50
CA ARG A 190 -33.44 18.96 34.18
C ARG A 190 -32.01 18.43 34.12
N VAL A 191 -31.81 17.25 34.69
CA VAL A 191 -30.53 16.51 34.50
C VAL A 191 -30.32 16.28 33.02
N PRO A 192 -29.13 16.59 32.46
CA PRO A 192 -28.83 16.29 31.05
C PRO A 192 -29.04 14.82 30.72
N ASP A 193 -29.66 14.55 29.59
CA ASP A 193 -29.97 13.19 29.13
C ASP A 193 -28.77 12.52 28.44
N HIS A 194 -27.69 13.25 28.12
CA HIS A 194 -26.46 12.74 27.58
C HIS A 194 -25.39 12.50 28.67
N SER A 195 -24.67 11.37 28.54
CA SER A 195 -23.52 11.00 29.40
C SER A 195 -22.25 11.69 28.92
N LEU A 196 -21.30 11.92 29.83
CA LEU A 196 -19.97 12.43 29.49
C LEU A 196 -19.10 11.30 28.94
N LEU A 197 -18.48 11.50 27.76
CA LEU A 197 -17.41 10.65 27.26
C LEU A 197 -16.07 11.20 27.74
N PHE A 198 -15.30 10.36 28.40
CA PHE A 198 -13.95 10.69 28.87
C PHE A 198 -12.93 9.87 28.12
N LEU A 199 -11.94 10.50 27.50
CA LEU A 199 -10.80 9.87 26.87
C LEU A 199 -9.50 10.45 27.41
N LYS A 200 -8.62 9.55 27.88
CA LYS A 200 -7.22 9.85 28.19
C LYS A 200 -6.34 9.21 27.12
N PHE A 201 -5.53 9.99 26.44
CA PHE A 201 -4.62 9.50 25.42
C PHE A 201 -3.21 10.07 25.63
N ALA A 202 -2.21 9.31 25.19
CA ALA A 202 -0.82 9.72 25.26
C ALA A 202 -0.48 10.65 24.10
N ILE A 203 0.02 11.83 24.40
CA ILE A 203 0.66 12.74 23.45
C ILE A 203 2.16 12.50 23.57
N ARG A 204 2.81 12.12 22.47
CA ARG A 204 4.25 11.92 22.42
C ARG A 204 4.89 13.17 21.84
N ALA A 205 5.12 14.15 22.68
CA ALA A 205 6.05 15.21 22.37
C ALA A 205 7.47 14.67 22.62
N GLN A 206 8.40 14.83 21.68
CA GLN A 206 9.82 14.66 21.98
C GLN A 206 10.20 15.79 22.93
N ASP A 207 10.49 15.45 24.18
CA ASP A 207 11.13 16.39 25.10
C ASP A 207 12.51 16.74 24.51
N GLU A 208 12.75 18.03 24.28
CA GLU A 208 14.10 18.51 24.07
C GLU A 208 14.88 18.24 25.35
N ILE A 209 15.75 17.24 25.32
CA ILE A 209 16.76 17.08 26.34
C ILE A 209 17.69 18.29 26.19
N VAL A 210 17.61 19.21 27.14
CA VAL A 210 18.67 20.15 27.42
C VAL A 210 19.84 19.30 27.90
N GLY A 211 20.60 18.77 26.98
CA GLY A 211 21.79 17.94 27.21
C GLY A 211 23.02 18.76 27.02
N GLU A 212 23.77 18.83 28.09
CA GLU A 212 25.11 19.37 28.18
C GLU A 212 26.05 18.91 27.06
N GLU A 213 27.05 19.73 26.78
CA GLU A 213 28.06 19.70 25.71
C GLU A 213 28.97 18.46 25.62
N ILE A 214 28.54 17.25 25.91
CA ILE A 214 29.43 16.06 25.91
C ILE A 214 29.34 15.22 24.62
N ASN A 215 28.51 15.54 23.64
CA ASN A 215 28.29 14.65 22.51
C ASN A 215 28.63 15.20 21.10
N HIS A 216 29.52 16.19 20.99
CA HIS A 216 29.84 16.77 19.68
C HIS A 216 30.72 15.86 18.80
N GLU A 217 31.46 14.89 19.34
CA GLU A 217 32.32 13.99 18.58
C GLU A 217 31.64 12.69 18.18
N LEU A 218 30.75 12.13 19.01
CA LEU A 218 29.99 10.91 18.68
C LEU A 218 28.91 11.15 17.59
N ASN A 219 28.34 12.35 17.55
CA ASN A 219 27.35 12.72 16.54
C ASN A 219 27.93 12.90 15.13
N LYS A 220 29.23 13.16 14.97
CA LYS A 220 29.89 13.27 13.66
C LYS A 220 30.14 11.90 13.01
N ALA A 221 30.35 10.85 13.79
CA ALA A 221 30.66 9.52 13.28
C ALA A 221 29.43 8.77 12.71
N ASN A 222 28.21 9.07 13.18
CA ASN A 222 26.99 8.34 12.84
C ASN A 222 26.02 9.08 11.90
N MET A 223 26.31 10.33 11.52
CA MET A 223 25.51 11.06 10.54
C MET A 223 25.94 10.74 9.11
N ILE A 224 25.05 10.14 8.33
CA ILE A 224 25.25 10.05 6.88
C ILE A 224 24.96 11.41 6.26
N PHE A 225 26.02 12.08 5.79
CA PHE A 225 25.88 13.29 4.98
C PHE A 225 25.21 12.93 3.65
N LYS A 226 23.93 13.28 3.47
CA LYS A 226 23.27 13.23 2.17
C LYS A 226 23.87 14.30 1.27
N ARG A 227 24.84 13.95 0.43
CA ARG A 227 25.23 14.77 -0.71
C ARG A 227 24.07 14.80 -1.70
N ARG A 228 23.33 15.90 -1.81
CA ARG A 228 22.28 16.09 -2.81
C ARG A 228 22.94 16.51 -4.12
N LEU A 229 23.10 15.58 -5.03
CA LEU A 229 23.50 15.88 -6.39
C LEU A 229 22.36 16.52 -7.19
N SER A 230 22.71 17.43 -8.11
CA SER A 230 21.77 18.10 -8.99
C SER A 230 20.99 17.08 -9.85
N ARG A 231 19.67 17.21 -9.97
CA ARG A 231 18.82 16.39 -10.86
C ARG A 231 18.90 16.85 -12.33
N ARG A 232 20.08 17.21 -12.83
CA ARG A 232 20.26 17.58 -14.24
C ARG A 232 20.26 16.32 -15.12
N ALA A 233 19.85 16.49 -16.40
CA ALA A 233 19.86 15.39 -17.35
C ALA A 233 21.30 14.86 -17.54
N PRO A 234 21.50 13.54 -17.66
CA PRO A 234 22.83 12.91 -17.74
C PRO A 234 23.75 13.51 -18.80
N ASN A 235 23.23 13.88 -19.95
CA ASN A 235 23.98 14.44 -21.07
C ASN A 235 24.51 15.87 -20.83
N GLN A 236 24.12 16.53 -19.74
CA GLN A 236 24.59 17.87 -19.37
C GLN A 236 25.67 17.84 -18.29
N MET A 237 26.06 16.62 -17.81
CA MET A 237 26.97 16.44 -16.68
C MET A 237 28.42 16.14 -17.08
N CYS A 238 28.74 15.97 -18.38
CA CYS A 238 30.09 15.65 -18.82
C CYS A 238 30.95 16.88 -19.04
N SER A 239 32.03 16.99 -18.27
CA SER A 239 33.14 17.88 -18.56
C SER A 239 34.27 17.11 -19.27
N TYR A 240 35.09 17.79 -20.06
CA TYR A 240 36.32 17.24 -20.66
C TYR A 240 37.24 16.63 -19.60
N THR A 241 37.31 17.22 -18.41
CA THR A 241 38.08 16.76 -17.26
C THR A 241 37.60 15.38 -16.74
N MET A 242 36.25 15.15 -16.74
CA MET A 242 35.70 13.87 -16.36
C MET A 242 36.01 12.77 -17.36
N GLU A 243 35.89 13.07 -18.67
CA GLU A 243 36.24 12.13 -19.73
C GLU A 243 37.72 11.71 -19.67
N LYS A 244 38.63 12.69 -19.53
CA LYS A 244 40.05 12.44 -19.40
C LYS A 244 40.34 11.61 -18.15
N GLY A 245 39.78 11.99 -16.98
CA GLY A 245 39.97 11.26 -15.72
C GLY A 245 39.45 9.84 -15.76
N LEU A 246 38.30 9.54 -16.45
CA LEU A 246 37.80 8.18 -16.63
C LEU A 246 38.72 7.35 -17.55
N LYS A 247 39.25 7.93 -18.65
CA LYS A 247 40.24 7.24 -19.50
C LYS A 247 41.50 6.85 -18.71
N GLU A 248 42.03 7.78 -17.91
CA GLU A 248 43.18 7.50 -17.05
C GLU A 248 42.90 6.36 -16.05
N GLN A 249 41.67 6.28 -15.52
CA GLN A 249 41.25 5.16 -14.63
C GLN A 249 41.11 3.84 -15.42
N ILE A 250 40.60 3.87 -16.65
CA ILE A 250 40.50 2.67 -17.50
C ILE A 250 41.91 2.13 -17.80
N ASP A 251 42.85 2.99 -18.23
CA ASP A 251 44.21 2.59 -18.51
C ASP A 251 44.90 2.04 -17.24
N LYS A 252 44.65 2.62 -16.08
CA LYS A 252 45.16 2.14 -14.79
C LYS A 252 44.63 0.73 -14.48
N MET A 253 43.32 0.43 -14.72
CA MET A 253 42.76 -0.90 -14.48
C MET A 253 43.45 -1.98 -15.30
N GLN A 254 43.86 -1.68 -16.54
CA GLN A 254 44.52 -2.63 -17.42
C GLN A 254 45.94 -2.99 -16.95
N THR A 255 46.61 -2.10 -16.22
CA THR A 255 48.03 -2.24 -15.81
C THR A 255 48.20 -2.58 -14.34
N MET A 256 47.13 -2.51 -13.52
CA MET A 256 47.25 -2.74 -12.07
C MET A 256 47.35 -4.22 -11.73
N GLU A 257 47.95 -4.52 -10.57
CA GLU A 257 48.00 -5.87 -10.02
C GLU A 257 46.57 -6.35 -9.65
N LYS A 258 46.31 -7.64 -9.87
CA LYS A 258 44.99 -8.24 -9.57
C LYS A 258 44.78 -8.53 -8.08
N THR A 259 44.96 -7.50 -7.23
CA THR A 259 44.83 -7.59 -5.76
C THR A 259 43.60 -6.84 -5.27
N GLN A 260 43.08 -7.23 -4.10
CA GLN A 260 41.91 -6.58 -3.46
C GLN A 260 42.19 -5.09 -3.17
N ASN A 261 43.37 -4.77 -2.67
CA ASN A 261 43.73 -3.38 -2.28
C ASN A 261 43.78 -2.46 -3.51
N GLU A 262 44.36 -2.93 -4.62
CA GLU A 262 44.40 -2.16 -5.86
C GLU A 262 43.01 -1.92 -6.44
N LEU A 263 42.12 -2.92 -6.40
CA LEU A 263 40.73 -2.79 -6.83
C LEU A 263 39.98 -1.78 -5.97
N ASP A 264 40.14 -1.82 -4.64
CA ASP A 264 39.52 -0.89 -3.73
C ASP A 264 40.02 0.55 -3.91
N ASN A 265 41.31 0.73 -4.12
CA ASN A 265 41.91 2.03 -4.43
C ASN A 265 41.39 2.59 -5.76
N TRP A 266 41.31 1.74 -6.78
CA TRP A 266 40.77 2.11 -8.07
C TRP A 266 39.28 2.54 -7.97
N TYR A 267 38.47 1.73 -7.28
CA TYR A 267 37.04 2.04 -7.10
C TYR A 267 36.84 3.34 -6.34
N SER A 268 37.62 3.57 -5.28
CA SER A 268 37.62 4.85 -4.54
C SER A 268 38.00 6.03 -5.42
N GLY A 269 39.02 5.87 -6.27
CA GLY A 269 39.46 6.90 -7.22
C GLY A 269 38.37 7.28 -8.22
N VAL A 270 37.61 6.31 -8.74
CA VAL A 270 36.48 6.55 -9.62
C VAL A 270 35.32 7.27 -8.88
N CYS A 271 35.01 6.85 -7.65
CA CYS A 271 33.99 7.54 -6.83
C CYS A 271 34.39 9.00 -6.55
N ASP A 272 35.65 9.25 -6.18
CA ASP A 272 36.15 10.60 -5.89
C ASP A 272 36.14 11.51 -7.14
N LEU A 273 36.50 10.96 -8.30
CA LEU A 273 36.41 11.65 -9.58
C LEU A 273 34.94 12.09 -9.86
N LEU A 274 34.00 11.16 -9.70
CA LEU A 274 32.57 11.45 -9.90
C LEU A 274 32.05 12.51 -8.91
N TYR A 275 32.47 12.42 -7.64
CA TYR A 275 32.09 13.43 -6.64
C TYR A 275 32.70 14.80 -6.92
N ARG A 276 33.93 14.86 -7.39
CA ARG A 276 34.61 16.12 -7.73
C ARG A 276 33.93 16.81 -8.89
N GLU A 277 33.68 16.10 -9.97
CA GLU A 277 33.15 16.66 -11.21
C GLU A 277 31.64 16.94 -11.13
N LEU A 278 30.86 16.03 -10.51
CA LEU A 278 29.40 16.17 -10.44
C LEU A 278 28.93 16.83 -9.14
N GLY A 279 29.76 16.86 -8.11
CA GLY A 279 29.43 17.46 -6.81
C GLY A 279 29.68 18.97 -6.73
N ASN A 280 30.46 19.58 -7.64
CA ASN A 280 30.83 21.00 -7.61
C ASN A 280 29.71 21.99 -7.96
N GLY A 281 28.52 21.51 -8.26
CA GLY A 281 27.38 22.36 -8.61
C GLY A 281 26.39 22.66 -7.50
N GLN A 282 26.73 22.61 -6.23
CA GLN A 282 26.02 23.13 -5.05
C GLN A 282 26.21 22.21 -3.83
N MET A 283 27.37 22.31 -3.20
CA MET A 283 27.39 22.13 -1.76
C MET A 283 26.56 23.27 -1.16
N ASN A 284 25.33 23.04 -0.82
CA ASN A 284 24.69 23.90 0.17
C ASN A 284 25.47 23.74 1.48
N LYS A 285 26.50 24.56 1.60
CA LYS A 285 27.15 24.85 2.88
C LYS A 285 26.04 25.22 3.85
N GLY A 286 26.02 24.51 4.93
CA GLY A 286 25.46 24.92 6.19
C GLY A 286 23.95 25.28 6.15
N ARG A 287 23.23 24.78 7.06
CA ARG A 287 22.06 25.46 7.58
C ARG A 287 22.39 26.96 7.73
N SER A 288 22.23 27.74 6.64
CA SER A 288 21.93 29.13 6.86
C SER A 288 20.67 29.12 7.69
N ASN A 289 20.63 29.90 8.75
CA ASN A 289 19.44 30.28 9.49
C ASN A 289 18.40 30.89 8.53
N PHE A 290 17.81 30.08 7.65
CA PHE A 290 16.55 30.36 7.06
C PHE A 290 15.56 30.20 8.21
N LYS A 291 15.33 31.30 8.96
CA LYS A 291 14.04 31.52 9.59
C LYS A 291 13.04 31.01 8.57
N ASN A 292 12.28 29.97 8.90
CA ASN A 292 11.22 29.40 8.08
C ASN A 292 10.29 30.53 7.62
N LYS A 293 10.64 31.23 6.53
CA LYS A 293 9.67 32.01 5.79
C LYS A 293 8.72 30.96 5.23
N ARG A 294 7.54 30.82 5.87
CA ARG A 294 6.44 30.03 5.34
C ARG A 294 6.36 30.36 3.85
N PRO A 295 6.41 29.41 2.92
CA PRO A 295 6.34 29.73 1.51
C PRO A 295 5.04 30.49 1.28
N ASN A 296 5.13 31.69 0.75
CA ASN A 296 3.97 32.49 0.43
C ASN A 296 3.00 31.62 -0.37
N LYS A 297 1.75 31.57 0.07
CA LYS A 297 0.71 30.82 -0.66
C LYS A 297 0.68 31.35 -2.09
N PRO A 298 0.62 30.50 -3.13
CA PRO A 298 0.76 30.92 -4.53
C PRO A 298 -0.24 32.00 -4.99
N PHE A 299 -1.37 32.12 -4.30
CA PHE A 299 -2.40 33.14 -4.54
C PHE A 299 -2.25 34.39 -3.66
N TRP A 300 -1.16 34.50 -2.88
CA TRP A 300 -0.91 35.63 -2.01
C TRP A 300 -0.15 36.71 -2.79
N ASN A 301 -0.76 37.89 -2.92
CA ASN A 301 -0.19 39.06 -3.61
C ASN A 301 -0.05 40.25 -2.65
N GLU A 302 0.49 41.34 -3.14
CA GLU A 302 0.69 42.57 -2.37
C GLU A 302 -0.64 43.12 -1.82
N GLU A 303 -1.69 43.12 -2.63
CA GLU A 303 -3.02 43.58 -2.24
C GLU A 303 -3.55 42.79 -0.99
N LEU A 304 -3.40 41.47 -0.97
CA LEU A 304 -3.76 40.67 0.22
C LEU A 304 -2.89 40.98 1.42
N ASN A 305 -1.62 41.28 1.18
CA ASN A 305 -0.70 41.64 2.26
C ASN A 305 -1.10 42.97 2.91
N ASP A 306 -1.54 43.95 2.14
CA ASP A 306 -1.98 45.24 2.65
C ASP A 306 -3.35 45.15 3.36
N LEU A 307 -4.28 44.41 2.81
CA LEU A 307 -5.56 44.12 3.48
C LEU A 307 -5.34 43.38 4.79
N TRP A 308 -4.38 42.43 4.83
CA TRP A 308 -4.01 41.70 6.04
C TRP A 308 -3.40 42.65 7.10
N LYS A 309 -2.46 43.53 6.70
CA LYS A 309 -1.87 44.52 7.60
C LYS A 309 -2.95 45.45 8.16
N THR A 310 -3.86 45.95 7.32
CA THR A 310 -4.97 46.82 7.72
C THR A 310 -5.88 46.13 8.74
N MET A 311 -6.24 44.87 8.49
CA MET A 311 -7.05 44.06 9.40
C MET A 311 -6.31 43.85 10.75
N ARG A 312 -5.00 43.52 10.70
CA ARG A 312 -4.21 43.30 11.94
C ARG A 312 -4.05 44.57 12.76
N ASN A 313 -3.89 45.72 12.12
CA ASN A 313 -3.86 47.02 12.82
C ASN A 313 -5.20 47.34 13.49
N ALA A 314 -6.31 47.13 12.79
CA ALA A 314 -7.64 47.33 13.36
C ALA A 314 -7.91 46.37 14.53
N GLU A 315 -7.49 45.11 14.43
CA GLU A 315 -7.54 44.08 15.51
C GLU A 315 -6.75 44.54 16.73
N HIS A 316 -5.52 45.02 16.50
CA HIS A 316 -4.63 45.50 17.57
C HIS A 316 -5.21 46.72 18.32
N ILE A 317 -5.77 47.71 17.61
CA ILE A 317 -6.44 48.85 18.19
C ILE A 317 -7.63 48.37 19.05
N TYR A 318 -8.49 47.51 18.51
CA TYR A 318 -9.64 46.95 19.24
C TYR A 318 -9.23 46.22 20.52
N LEU A 319 -8.21 45.37 20.46
CA LEU A 319 -7.76 44.55 21.57
C LEU A 319 -7.06 45.37 22.68
N LYS A 320 -6.25 46.37 22.29
CA LYS A 320 -5.52 47.24 23.25
C LYS A 320 -6.37 48.31 23.92
N TYR A 321 -7.49 48.67 23.33
CA TYR A 321 -8.30 49.76 23.88
C TYR A 321 -9.00 49.35 25.19
N LYS A 322 -8.72 50.10 26.28
CA LYS A 322 -9.26 49.85 27.63
C LYS A 322 -10.25 50.95 28.12
N GLY A 323 -10.61 51.90 27.21
CA GLY A 323 -11.48 53.02 27.55
C GLY A 323 -12.98 52.73 27.40
N ASP A 324 -13.75 53.77 27.09
CA ASP A 324 -15.21 53.73 26.99
C ASP A 324 -15.77 52.61 26.11
N LYS A 325 -16.90 52.02 26.54
CA LYS A 325 -17.56 50.88 25.90
C LYS A 325 -18.06 51.20 24.48
N THR A 326 -18.54 52.43 24.26
CA THR A 326 -19.07 52.88 22.97
C THR A 326 -17.95 52.99 21.94
N GLN A 327 -16.82 53.58 22.33
CA GLN A 327 -15.64 53.67 21.49
C GLN A 327 -15.00 52.31 21.21
N LYS A 328 -15.03 51.37 22.17
CA LYS A 328 -14.56 49.99 21.98
C LYS A 328 -15.39 49.26 20.97
N GLU A 329 -16.72 49.43 20.97
CA GLU A 329 -17.62 48.84 19.98
C GLU A 329 -17.37 49.42 18.58
N HIS A 330 -17.08 50.72 18.47
CA HIS A 330 -16.65 51.33 17.20
C HIS A 330 -15.39 50.68 16.63
N TYR A 331 -14.36 50.45 17.45
CA TYR A 331 -13.14 49.71 17.02
C TYR A 331 -13.43 48.26 16.64
N ARG A 332 -14.35 47.58 17.34
CA ARG A 332 -14.80 46.21 16.97
C ARG A 332 -15.48 46.20 15.62
N VAL A 333 -16.33 47.13 15.29
CA VAL A 333 -17.00 47.25 13.99
C VAL A 333 -15.97 47.49 12.91
N ASN A 334 -15.01 48.40 13.11
CA ASN A 334 -13.93 48.66 12.16
C ASN A 334 -13.06 47.41 11.89
N TYR A 335 -12.72 46.66 12.96
CA TYR A 335 -12.00 45.37 12.79
C TYR A 335 -12.82 44.38 11.99
N LYS A 336 -14.12 44.22 12.28
CA LYS A 336 -14.99 43.30 11.53
C LYS A 336 -15.11 43.67 10.03
N LEU A 337 -15.22 44.95 9.75
CA LEU A 337 -15.28 45.46 8.37
C LEU A 337 -13.98 45.16 7.63
N SER A 338 -12.83 45.39 8.23
CA SER A 338 -11.52 45.09 7.67
C SER A 338 -11.32 43.58 7.47
N GLN A 339 -11.73 42.77 8.44
CA GLN A 339 -11.73 41.31 8.36
C GLN A 339 -12.59 40.80 7.18
N ASN A 340 -13.81 41.30 7.04
CA ASN A 340 -14.71 40.92 5.97
C ASN A 340 -14.15 41.27 4.59
N ARG A 341 -13.48 42.46 4.45
CA ARG A 341 -12.81 42.86 3.20
C ARG A 341 -11.66 41.91 2.85
N PHE A 342 -10.79 41.62 3.80
CA PHE A 342 -9.68 40.69 3.62
C PHE A 342 -10.19 39.27 3.26
N ASP A 343 -11.16 38.73 4.01
CA ASP A 343 -11.72 37.41 3.79
C ASP A 343 -12.40 37.29 2.41
N LYS A 344 -13.15 38.32 1.99
CA LYS A 344 -13.80 38.33 0.68
C LYS A 344 -12.76 38.28 -0.44
N ARG A 345 -11.67 39.08 -0.33
CA ARG A 345 -10.62 39.11 -1.35
C ARG A 345 -9.77 37.83 -1.38
N LEU A 346 -9.42 37.32 -0.21
CA LEU A 346 -8.71 36.04 -0.04
C LEU A 346 -9.46 34.88 -0.71
N ARG A 347 -10.78 34.79 -0.44
CA ARG A 347 -11.63 33.76 -1.06
C ARG A 347 -11.70 33.91 -2.59
N TYR A 348 -11.76 35.14 -3.07
CA TYR A 348 -11.78 35.41 -4.52
C TYR A 348 -10.50 34.94 -5.20
N LEU A 349 -9.33 35.40 -4.72
CA LEU A 349 -8.03 35.07 -5.32
C LEU A 349 -7.72 33.57 -5.20
N LYS A 350 -8.06 32.93 -4.07
CA LYS A 350 -7.94 31.47 -3.93
C LYS A 350 -8.78 30.73 -4.95
N ARG A 351 -10.02 31.19 -5.24
CA ARG A 351 -10.88 30.57 -6.26
C ARG A 351 -10.30 30.72 -7.66
N GLN A 352 -9.77 31.91 -8.00
CA GLN A 352 -9.14 32.16 -9.30
C GLN A 352 -7.91 31.25 -9.51
N TYR A 353 -7.04 31.17 -8.50
CA TYR A 353 -5.89 30.27 -8.53
C TYR A 353 -6.31 28.79 -8.71
N ASN A 354 -7.26 28.32 -7.94
CA ASN A 354 -7.73 26.94 -8.06
C ASN A 354 -8.36 26.69 -9.44
N LYS A 355 -9.11 27.65 -9.98
CA LYS A 355 -9.69 27.53 -11.33
C LYS A 355 -8.60 27.38 -12.40
N GLY A 356 -7.56 28.21 -12.36
CA GLY A 356 -6.40 28.09 -13.25
C GLY A 356 -5.68 26.74 -13.11
N TYR A 357 -5.53 26.27 -11.88
CA TYR A 357 -4.90 24.97 -11.60
C TYR A 357 -5.72 23.79 -12.16
N ILE A 358 -7.04 23.82 -12.02
CA ILE A 358 -7.95 22.81 -12.57
C ILE A 358 -7.88 22.77 -14.10
N LEU A 359 -7.94 23.93 -14.76
CA LEU A 359 -7.81 24.03 -16.23
C LEU A 359 -6.49 23.44 -16.69
N HIS A 360 -5.40 23.77 -16.02
CA HIS A 360 -4.09 23.22 -16.35
C HIS A 360 -4.00 21.69 -16.14
N LEU A 361 -4.68 21.12 -15.14
CA LEU A 361 -4.79 19.66 -14.98
C LEU A 361 -5.58 19.02 -16.14
N GLU A 362 -6.67 19.66 -16.57
CA GLU A 362 -7.46 19.20 -17.73
C GLU A 362 -6.65 19.24 -19.03
N GLU A 363 -5.81 20.23 -19.24
CA GLU A 363 -4.93 20.33 -20.42
C GLU A 363 -3.79 19.30 -20.36
N THR A 364 -3.17 19.10 -19.20
CA THR A 364 -1.97 18.27 -19.08
C THR A 364 -2.26 16.78 -18.99
N HIS A 365 -3.50 16.37 -18.65
CA HIS A 365 -3.80 14.95 -18.40
C HIS A 365 -3.54 14.04 -19.61
N ALA A 366 -3.75 14.51 -20.83
CA ALA A 366 -3.51 13.77 -22.06
C ALA A 366 -2.12 14.03 -22.65
N VAL A 367 -1.68 15.32 -22.66
CA VAL A 367 -0.46 15.77 -23.35
C VAL A 367 0.81 15.39 -22.58
N ASN A 368 0.78 15.47 -21.24
CA ASN A 368 1.94 15.16 -20.39
C ASN A 368 1.52 14.41 -19.12
N PRO A 369 1.35 13.09 -19.21
CA PRO A 369 0.93 12.27 -18.08
C PRO A 369 1.83 12.39 -16.84
N GLN A 370 3.14 12.49 -17.02
CA GLN A 370 4.07 12.61 -15.89
C GLN A 370 3.86 13.90 -15.12
N ARG A 371 3.75 15.04 -15.82
CA ARG A 371 3.47 16.33 -15.21
C ARG A 371 2.12 16.37 -14.50
N PHE A 372 1.10 15.72 -15.08
CA PHE A 372 -0.20 15.54 -14.45
C PHE A 372 -0.08 14.81 -13.10
N TRP A 373 0.61 13.67 -13.06
CA TRP A 373 0.80 12.91 -11.83
C TRP A 373 1.64 13.65 -10.80
N ASP A 374 2.69 14.37 -11.22
CA ASP A 374 3.50 15.22 -10.34
C ASP A 374 2.65 16.30 -9.66
N GLN A 375 1.71 16.89 -10.40
CA GLN A 375 0.79 17.88 -9.86
C GLN A 375 -0.24 17.26 -8.89
N ILE A 376 -0.83 16.12 -9.25
CA ILE A 376 -1.76 15.39 -8.38
C ILE A 376 -1.06 14.93 -7.09
N ASN A 377 0.20 14.51 -7.15
CA ASN A 377 0.98 14.09 -5.99
C ASN A 377 1.42 15.25 -5.08
N LYS A 378 1.43 16.49 -5.61
CA LYS A 378 1.63 17.70 -4.78
C LYS A 378 0.39 18.08 -3.98
N LEU A 379 -0.79 17.59 -4.39
CA LEU A 379 -2.03 17.78 -3.66
C LEU A 379 -2.11 16.77 -2.51
N GLY A 380 -2.48 17.28 -1.35
CA GLY A 380 -2.58 16.50 -0.13
C GLY A 380 -1.25 16.40 0.63
N PRO A 381 -1.33 15.97 1.86
CA PRO A 381 -0.20 15.90 2.74
C PRO A 381 0.82 14.84 2.26
N LYS A 382 2.08 15.22 2.26
CA LYS A 382 3.17 14.26 2.10
C LYS A 382 3.36 13.57 3.44
N ARG A 383 2.90 12.35 3.56
CA ARG A 383 3.24 11.49 4.69
C ARG A 383 4.75 11.24 4.65
N GLN A 384 5.54 11.97 5.42
CA GLN A 384 6.87 11.52 5.81
C GLN A 384 6.62 10.48 6.91
N LYS A 385 6.75 9.21 6.54
CA LYS A 385 6.76 8.12 7.54
C LYS A 385 8.12 8.18 8.23
N LYS A 386 8.25 9.01 9.25
CA LYS A 386 9.38 8.93 10.18
C LYS A 386 9.17 7.71 11.06
N ILE A 387 10.21 6.91 11.23
CA ILE A 387 10.25 5.83 12.22
C ILE A 387 10.33 6.49 13.59
N PRO A 388 9.53 6.08 14.60
CA PRO A 388 9.69 6.59 15.94
C PRO A 388 11.12 6.40 16.45
N MET A 389 11.70 7.41 17.10
CA MET A 389 12.99 7.29 17.79
C MET A 389 12.80 6.76 19.21
N GLU A 390 11.86 5.84 19.36
CA GLU A 390 11.55 5.10 20.58
C GLU A 390 11.35 3.64 20.20
N VAL A 391 11.93 2.73 20.97
CA VAL A 391 11.76 1.28 20.76
C VAL A 391 11.52 0.56 22.08
N TYR A 392 10.83 -0.56 22.02
CA TYR A 392 10.77 -1.51 23.13
C TYR A 392 11.94 -2.46 23.06
N ASP A 393 12.61 -2.67 24.22
CA ASP A 393 13.59 -3.74 24.41
C ASP A 393 12.90 -5.12 24.59
N ASP A 394 13.71 -6.18 24.75
CA ASP A 394 13.22 -7.54 24.98
C ASP A 394 12.38 -7.69 26.25
N LYS A 395 12.56 -6.79 27.22
CA LYS A 395 11.85 -6.79 28.51
C LYS A 395 10.57 -5.95 28.44
N GLY A 396 10.26 -5.38 27.27
CA GLY A 396 9.11 -4.50 27.07
C GLY A 396 9.27 -3.09 27.66
N GLN A 397 10.52 -2.68 28.00
CA GLN A 397 10.80 -1.32 28.45
C GLN A 397 11.00 -0.38 27.25
N LEU A 398 10.47 0.81 27.35
CA LEU A 398 10.58 1.83 26.31
C LEU A 398 11.93 2.57 26.40
N ILE A 399 12.71 2.48 25.33
CA ILE A 399 14.00 3.18 25.17
C ILE A 399 13.78 4.37 24.24
N SER A 400 14.24 5.56 24.63
CA SER A 400 14.16 6.81 23.85
C SER A 400 15.50 7.47 23.56
N ASP A 401 16.57 7.02 24.23
CA ASP A 401 17.94 7.50 23.98
C ASP A 401 18.43 7.03 22.60
N ILE A 402 18.88 7.98 21.75
CA ILE A 402 19.20 7.70 20.34
C ILE A 402 20.24 6.60 20.16
N PRO A 403 21.40 6.62 20.84
CA PRO A 403 22.38 5.53 20.77
C PRO A 403 21.79 4.18 21.17
N GLN A 404 21.00 4.12 22.25
CA GLN A 404 20.37 2.88 22.71
C GLN A 404 19.28 2.39 21.72
N VAL A 405 18.51 3.31 21.16
CA VAL A 405 17.52 3.00 20.09
C VAL A 405 18.24 2.38 18.89
N LEU A 406 19.36 2.97 18.43
CA LEU A 406 20.13 2.44 17.31
C LEU A 406 20.74 1.07 17.62
N ASN A 407 21.23 0.86 18.83
CA ASN A 407 21.75 -0.43 19.29
C ASN A 407 20.67 -1.51 19.29
N GLU A 408 19.44 -1.17 19.70
CA GLU A 408 18.33 -2.11 19.69
C GLU A 408 17.88 -2.47 18.25
N TRP A 409 17.84 -1.50 17.34
CA TRP A 409 17.63 -1.76 15.91
C TRP A 409 18.74 -2.65 15.34
N GLU A 410 20.01 -2.37 15.68
CA GLU A 410 21.15 -3.18 15.27
C GLU A 410 21.02 -4.60 15.79
N ARG A 411 20.75 -4.77 17.10
CA ARG A 411 20.60 -6.08 17.74
C ARG A 411 19.51 -6.89 17.06
N CYS A 412 18.33 -6.31 16.87
CA CYS A 412 17.19 -7.00 16.25
C CYS A 412 17.51 -7.47 14.82
N PHE A 413 18.18 -6.65 14.01
CA PHE A 413 18.54 -7.04 12.65
C PHE A 413 19.79 -7.95 12.60
N ARG A 414 20.72 -7.82 13.53
CA ARG A 414 21.84 -8.75 13.68
C ARG A 414 21.32 -10.16 14.00
N ASP A 415 20.40 -10.27 14.95
CA ASP A 415 19.77 -11.55 15.32
C ASP A 415 19.00 -12.13 14.13
N LEU A 416 18.28 -11.29 13.41
CA LEU A 416 17.58 -11.69 12.18
C LEU A 416 18.52 -12.32 11.15
N PHE A 417 19.68 -11.71 10.89
CA PHE A 417 20.64 -12.16 9.88
C PHE A 417 21.66 -13.17 10.43
N SER A 418 21.63 -13.51 11.72
CA SER A 418 22.55 -14.49 12.32
C SER A 418 22.28 -15.92 11.84
N GLY A 419 21.10 -16.18 11.26
CA GLY A 419 20.66 -17.52 10.86
C GLY A 419 20.31 -18.43 12.04
N LYS A 420 20.35 -17.91 13.28
CA LYS A 420 19.92 -18.66 14.45
C LYS A 420 18.39 -18.73 14.46
N GLN A 421 17.86 -19.93 14.44
CA GLN A 421 16.43 -20.24 14.53
C GLN A 421 16.23 -21.03 15.82
N GLU A 422 15.64 -20.39 16.82
CA GLU A 422 15.42 -21.02 18.13
C GLU A 422 14.30 -22.09 18.05
N GLY A 423 14.54 -23.23 18.68
CA GLY A 423 13.51 -24.27 18.87
C GLY A 423 13.31 -25.24 17.70
N GLU A 424 14.08 -25.14 16.62
CA GLU A 424 13.96 -26.03 15.47
C GLU A 424 15.03 -27.14 15.50
N ASN A 425 14.61 -28.40 15.35
CA ASN A 425 15.49 -29.57 15.18
C ASN A 425 15.85 -29.74 13.70
N PHE A 426 16.87 -28.99 13.23
CA PHE A 426 17.40 -29.18 11.89
C PHE A 426 18.30 -30.41 11.78
N ASP A 427 18.36 -31.02 10.60
CA ASP A 427 19.25 -32.11 10.29
C ASP A 427 20.69 -31.60 10.12
N ALA A 428 21.45 -31.63 11.22
CA ALA A 428 22.83 -31.17 11.24
C ALA A 428 23.73 -32.10 10.38
N ALA A 429 23.50 -33.41 10.43
CA ALA A 429 24.29 -34.40 9.69
C ALA A 429 24.13 -34.22 8.16
N PHE A 430 22.90 -33.93 7.71
CA PHE A 430 22.64 -33.60 6.32
C PHE A 430 23.39 -32.34 5.91
N ALA A 431 23.31 -31.28 6.72
CA ALA A 431 23.98 -30.00 6.41
C ALA A 431 25.52 -30.16 6.34
N GLU A 432 26.13 -30.92 7.25
CA GLU A 432 27.55 -31.19 7.23
C GLU A 432 27.95 -32.00 5.97
N ASN A 433 27.20 -33.03 5.63
CA ASN A 433 27.43 -33.79 4.39
C ASN A 433 27.36 -32.92 3.14
N ILE A 434 26.34 -32.02 3.05
CA ILE A 434 26.23 -31.06 1.95
C ILE A 434 27.42 -30.11 1.89
N CYS A 435 27.89 -29.61 3.03
CA CYS A 435 29.11 -28.78 3.07
C CYS A 435 30.34 -29.50 2.55
N LEU A 436 30.51 -30.79 2.87
CA LEU A 436 31.59 -31.63 2.34
C LEU A 436 31.47 -31.81 0.82
N LEU A 437 30.26 -32.17 0.35
CA LEU A 437 29.97 -32.31 -1.10
C LEU A 437 30.21 -30.99 -1.84
N LYS A 438 29.74 -29.86 -1.31
CA LYS A 438 30.03 -28.54 -1.86
C LYS A 438 31.52 -28.31 -2.02
N SER A 439 32.31 -28.58 -0.98
CA SER A 439 33.76 -28.38 -1.02
C SER A 439 34.45 -29.28 -2.04
N GLN A 440 33.94 -30.50 -2.24
CA GLN A 440 34.46 -31.40 -3.28
C GLN A 440 34.13 -30.90 -4.70
N LEU A 441 32.92 -30.41 -4.90
CA LEU A 441 32.48 -29.83 -6.20
C LEU A 441 33.22 -28.55 -6.51
N GLU A 442 33.46 -27.67 -5.52
CA GLU A 442 34.26 -26.45 -5.67
C GLU A 442 35.71 -26.76 -6.09
N LYS A 443 36.35 -27.81 -5.52
CA LYS A 443 37.68 -28.26 -5.92
C LYS A 443 37.73 -28.78 -7.35
N ARG A 444 36.65 -29.41 -7.84
CA ARG A 444 36.53 -29.90 -9.22
C ARG A 444 36.20 -28.79 -10.21
N SER A 445 35.74 -27.64 -9.75
CA SER A 445 35.35 -26.52 -10.58
C SER A 445 36.07 -25.23 -10.13
N PRO A 446 37.42 -25.16 -10.24
CA PRO A 446 38.14 -23.98 -9.89
C PRO A 446 37.76 -22.79 -10.80
N HIS A 447 38.01 -21.61 -10.32
CA HIS A 447 37.70 -20.35 -11.03
C HIS A 447 38.33 -20.30 -12.44
N SER A 448 39.52 -20.88 -12.60
CA SER A 448 40.27 -20.93 -13.87
C SER A 448 39.73 -21.90 -14.92
N THR A 449 38.73 -22.74 -14.58
CA THR A 449 38.19 -23.73 -15.52
C THR A 449 37.32 -23.02 -16.53
N LEU A 450 37.87 -22.82 -17.74
CA LEU A 450 37.10 -22.48 -18.92
C LEU A 450 36.39 -23.75 -19.43
N ASN A 451 35.18 -24.00 -19.01
CA ASN A 451 34.34 -24.99 -19.70
C ASN A 451 33.94 -24.41 -21.05
N GLN A 452 34.69 -24.82 -22.09
CA GLN A 452 34.35 -24.48 -23.48
C GLN A 452 32.91 -24.96 -23.75
N GLY A 453 32.03 -24.00 -24.06
CA GLY A 453 30.60 -24.25 -24.36
C GLY A 453 29.58 -23.89 -23.28
N ASN A 454 29.98 -23.40 -22.08
CA ASN A 454 29.02 -22.90 -21.09
C ASN A 454 28.88 -21.38 -21.23
N VAL A 455 27.76 -20.96 -21.79
CA VAL A 455 27.37 -19.54 -22.01
C VAL A 455 27.49 -18.69 -20.74
N LEU A 456 27.33 -19.28 -19.55
CA LEU A 456 27.46 -18.56 -18.28
C LEU A 456 28.86 -18.04 -18.03
N ASN A 457 29.90 -18.78 -18.49
CA ASN A 457 31.32 -18.47 -18.22
C ASN A 457 31.99 -17.61 -19.29
N GLU A 458 31.27 -17.20 -20.32
CA GLU A 458 31.76 -16.24 -21.30
C GLU A 458 32.08 -14.89 -20.67
N ILE A 459 33.07 -14.17 -21.22
CA ILE A 459 33.44 -12.82 -20.78
C ILE A 459 32.23 -11.88 -20.87
N ILE A 460 32.17 -10.92 -19.98
CA ILE A 460 31.09 -9.92 -19.99
C ILE A 460 31.20 -9.08 -21.26
N ASN A 461 30.06 -8.87 -21.93
CA ASN A 461 30.03 -8.05 -23.15
C ASN A 461 29.58 -6.62 -22.79
N ILE A 462 30.16 -5.63 -23.47
CA ILE A 462 29.81 -4.21 -23.30
C ILE A 462 28.31 -3.93 -23.55
N GLU A 463 27.66 -4.72 -24.43
CA GLU A 463 26.22 -4.58 -24.70
C GLU A 463 25.35 -5.07 -23.51
N GLU A 464 25.80 -6.04 -22.75
CA GLU A 464 25.14 -6.43 -21.49
C GLU A 464 25.20 -5.29 -20.47
N VAL A 465 26.34 -4.62 -20.39
CA VAL A 465 26.54 -3.45 -19.51
C VAL A 465 25.63 -2.29 -19.95
N LYS A 466 25.58 -1.96 -21.23
CA LYS A 466 24.69 -0.93 -21.77
C LYS A 466 23.22 -1.25 -21.51
N THR A 467 22.82 -2.49 -21.71
CA THR A 467 21.45 -2.97 -21.47
C THR A 467 21.08 -2.82 -19.98
N ALA A 468 21.96 -3.26 -19.08
CA ALA A 468 21.74 -3.16 -17.64
C ALA A 468 21.65 -1.69 -17.15
N ILE A 469 22.52 -0.80 -17.67
CA ILE A 469 22.48 0.64 -17.36
C ILE A 469 21.20 1.28 -17.89
N SER A 470 20.77 0.95 -19.11
CA SER A 470 19.54 1.50 -19.70
C SER A 470 18.29 1.18 -18.86
N ALA A 471 18.25 -0.02 -18.29
CA ALA A 471 17.15 -0.51 -17.44
C ALA A 471 17.06 0.20 -16.07
N LEU A 472 18.11 0.92 -15.63
CA LEU A 472 18.10 1.65 -14.36
C LEU A 472 16.99 2.70 -14.30
N LYS A 473 16.26 2.75 -13.18
CA LYS A 473 15.20 3.74 -12.93
C LYS A 473 15.75 4.95 -12.19
N VAL A 474 15.57 6.15 -12.72
CA VAL A 474 15.96 7.42 -12.08
C VAL A 474 15.19 7.67 -10.76
N GLY A 475 15.78 8.47 -9.85
CA GLY A 475 15.13 8.85 -8.59
C GLY A 475 15.13 7.76 -7.53
N LYS A 476 16.01 6.75 -7.64
CA LYS A 476 16.19 5.70 -6.63
C LYS A 476 17.27 6.07 -5.61
N ALA A 477 17.18 5.47 -4.42
CA ALA A 477 18.17 5.63 -3.38
C ALA A 477 19.49 4.94 -3.78
N SER A 478 20.62 5.60 -3.49
CA SER A 478 21.98 5.04 -3.63
C SER A 478 22.30 4.10 -2.47
N GLY A 479 23.37 3.34 -2.62
CA GLY A 479 23.99 2.53 -1.57
C GLY A 479 24.94 3.36 -0.69
N PHE A 480 25.89 2.67 -0.02
CA PHE A 480 26.87 3.27 0.86
C PHE A 480 27.88 4.17 0.11
N ASP A 481 28.20 3.82 -1.12
CA ASP A 481 29.05 4.60 -2.03
C ASP A 481 28.38 5.88 -2.60
N GLU A 482 27.14 6.14 -2.23
CA GLU A 482 26.35 7.32 -2.65
C GLU A 482 26.20 7.51 -4.16
N LEU A 483 26.66 6.59 -5.02
CA LEU A 483 26.49 6.68 -6.46
C LEU A 483 25.03 6.47 -6.85
N THR A 484 24.48 7.38 -7.67
CA THR A 484 23.07 7.34 -8.08
C THR A 484 22.92 6.75 -9.48
N ASN A 485 21.72 6.25 -9.81
CA ASN A 485 21.41 5.73 -11.15
C ASN A 485 21.63 6.78 -12.25
N GLU A 486 21.38 8.03 -11.95
CA GLU A 486 21.56 9.17 -12.87
C GLU A 486 23.01 9.36 -13.28
N MET A 487 23.94 9.13 -12.35
CA MET A 487 25.38 9.24 -12.63
C MET A 487 25.84 8.15 -13.58
N LEU A 488 25.34 6.92 -13.40
CA LEU A 488 25.73 5.76 -14.23
C LEU A 488 25.17 5.82 -15.65
N LYS A 489 24.10 6.60 -15.90
CA LYS A 489 23.50 6.74 -17.24
C LYS A 489 24.31 7.61 -18.22
N SER A 490 25.46 8.14 -17.81
CA SER A 490 26.38 8.81 -18.71
C SER A 490 27.04 7.79 -19.64
N THR A 491 27.13 8.11 -20.93
CA THR A 491 27.78 7.27 -21.95
C THR A 491 29.24 6.96 -21.63
N TRP A 492 29.94 7.92 -21.07
CA TRP A 492 31.35 7.86 -20.68
C TRP A 492 31.64 6.85 -19.57
N PHE A 493 30.66 6.57 -18.71
CA PHE A 493 30.86 5.68 -17.58
C PHE A 493 30.70 4.21 -17.96
N THR A 494 30.12 3.91 -19.10
CA THR A 494 29.87 2.53 -19.57
C THR A 494 31.17 1.74 -19.76
N GLU A 495 32.20 2.36 -20.34
CA GLU A 495 33.50 1.71 -20.56
C GLU A 495 34.23 1.42 -19.25
N ALA A 496 34.21 2.36 -18.30
CA ALA A 496 34.82 2.16 -16.99
C ALA A 496 34.11 1.03 -16.22
N LEU A 497 32.78 0.94 -16.30
CA LEU A 497 32.01 -0.16 -15.70
C LEU A 497 32.28 -1.48 -16.40
N TYR A 498 32.41 -1.49 -17.72
CA TYR A 498 32.75 -2.70 -18.47
C TYR A 498 34.07 -3.28 -18.01
N VAL A 499 35.13 -2.47 -17.93
CA VAL A 499 36.45 -2.93 -17.49
C VAL A 499 36.42 -3.41 -16.03
N LEU A 500 35.68 -2.73 -15.15
CA LEU A 500 35.49 -3.16 -13.78
C LEU A 500 34.78 -4.52 -13.70
N PHE A 501 33.70 -4.70 -14.43
CA PHE A 501 32.90 -5.93 -14.37
C PHE A 501 33.63 -7.12 -15.00
N ASP A 502 34.39 -6.88 -16.05
CA ASP A 502 35.23 -7.89 -16.65
C ASP A 502 36.33 -8.34 -15.67
N PHE A 503 37.00 -7.38 -15.03
CA PHE A 503 37.97 -7.67 -13.96
C PHE A 503 37.35 -8.49 -12.82
N CYS A 504 36.16 -8.05 -12.30
CA CYS A 504 35.48 -8.76 -11.22
C CYS A 504 35.08 -10.19 -11.63
N PHE A 505 34.64 -10.37 -12.87
CA PHE A 505 34.23 -11.67 -13.39
C PHE A 505 35.43 -12.59 -13.65
N GLU A 506 36.53 -12.02 -14.15
CA GLU A 506 37.77 -12.76 -14.42
C GLU A 506 38.47 -13.21 -13.13
N THR A 507 38.49 -12.34 -12.10
CA THR A 507 39.26 -12.59 -10.88
C THR A 507 38.45 -13.19 -9.73
N GLY A 508 37.14 -13.11 -9.79
CA GLY A 508 36.24 -13.45 -8.67
C GLY A 508 36.39 -12.50 -7.49
N THR A 509 36.97 -11.30 -7.71
CA THR A 509 37.21 -10.28 -6.68
C THR A 509 36.34 -9.06 -6.95
N ILE A 510 35.67 -8.54 -5.94
CA ILE A 510 34.80 -7.36 -6.04
C ILE A 510 35.27 -6.24 -5.08
N PRO A 511 34.94 -4.97 -5.36
CA PRO A 511 35.26 -3.88 -4.45
C PRO A 511 34.68 -4.13 -3.05
N SER A 512 35.47 -3.95 -2.00
CA SER A 512 35.08 -4.23 -0.59
C SER A 512 33.85 -3.42 -0.14
N VAL A 513 33.65 -2.23 -0.72
CA VAL A 513 32.47 -1.39 -0.44
C VAL A 513 31.16 -2.06 -0.86
N TRP A 514 31.18 -3.04 -1.80
CA TRP A 514 29.99 -3.76 -2.23
C TRP A 514 29.50 -4.80 -1.22
N TYR A 515 30.33 -5.16 -0.24
CA TYR A 515 29.90 -5.97 0.89
C TYR A 515 28.99 -5.21 1.85
N LYS A 516 29.04 -3.86 1.83
CA LYS A 516 28.33 -2.99 2.75
C LYS A 516 26.91 -2.71 2.25
N ALA A 517 25.90 -3.00 3.08
CA ALA A 517 24.50 -2.74 2.82
C ALA A 517 23.88 -1.82 3.89
N ILE A 518 23.11 -0.82 3.49
CA ILE A 518 22.32 -0.01 4.41
C ILE A 518 20.92 -0.58 4.46
N VAL A 519 20.54 -1.17 5.58
CA VAL A 519 19.17 -1.68 5.80
C VAL A 519 18.24 -0.51 6.11
N SER A 520 17.25 -0.31 5.26
CA SER A 520 16.19 0.66 5.46
C SER A 520 14.92 -0.06 5.95
N PRO A 521 14.49 0.12 7.20
CA PRO A 521 13.30 -0.53 7.73
C PRO A 521 12.02 -0.01 7.05
N ILE A 522 11.15 -0.93 6.61
CA ILE A 522 9.83 -0.62 6.07
C ILE A 522 8.78 -1.38 6.88
N PRO A 523 7.73 -0.73 7.42
CA PRO A 523 6.70 -1.40 8.21
C PRO A 523 6.03 -2.54 7.42
N LYS A 524 5.91 -3.73 8.02
CA LYS A 524 5.17 -4.87 7.44
C LYS A 524 3.68 -4.56 7.32
N SER A 525 3.14 -3.84 8.30
CA SER A 525 1.76 -3.38 8.34
C SER A 525 1.69 -2.04 9.05
N THR A 526 0.77 -1.17 8.65
CA THR A 526 0.46 0.08 9.36
C THR A 526 -0.31 -0.17 10.67
N LYS A 527 -0.71 -1.41 10.94
CA LYS A 527 -1.45 -1.81 12.14
C LYS A 527 -0.54 -2.21 13.31
N ASN A 528 0.70 -2.62 13.02
CA ASN A 528 1.65 -3.07 14.04
C ASN A 528 2.25 -1.87 14.75
N ASP A 529 2.62 -2.06 16.04
CA ASP A 529 3.30 -1.01 16.79
C ASP A 529 4.62 -0.64 16.09
N PRO A 530 4.79 0.63 15.69
CA PRO A 530 6.00 1.08 14.98
C PRO A 530 7.25 1.15 15.85
N ARG A 531 7.14 0.92 17.16
CA ARG A 531 8.26 0.90 18.13
C ARG A 531 8.88 -0.46 18.29
N ILE A 532 8.34 -1.48 17.63
CA ILE A 532 8.85 -2.84 17.69
C ILE A 532 9.60 -3.14 16.38
N PRO A 533 10.96 -3.24 16.39
CA PRO A 533 11.76 -3.42 15.18
C PRO A 533 11.40 -4.67 14.37
N VAL A 534 10.97 -5.76 15.02
CA VAL A 534 10.53 -7.01 14.34
C VAL A 534 9.32 -6.79 13.41
N ASN A 535 8.53 -5.73 13.62
CA ASN A 535 7.41 -5.35 12.77
C ASN A 535 7.83 -4.72 11.43
N TYR A 536 9.12 -4.65 11.15
CA TYR A 536 9.67 -4.09 9.92
C TYR A 536 10.32 -5.14 9.05
N ARG A 537 10.34 -4.88 7.73
CA ARG A 537 11.17 -5.57 6.74
C ARG A 537 12.43 -4.75 6.52
N GLY A 538 13.57 -5.39 6.45
CA GLY A 538 14.84 -4.74 6.14
C GLY A 538 15.12 -4.73 4.65
N ILE A 539 14.96 -3.59 3.98
CA ILE A 539 15.33 -3.48 2.56
C ILE A 539 16.78 -3.00 2.48
N SER A 540 17.64 -3.81 1.88
CA SER A 540 19.06 -3.50 1.70
C SER A 540 19.27 -2.50 0.56
N LEU A 541 19.81 -1.33 0.90
CA LEU A 541 20.29 -0.36 -0.08
C LEU A 541 21.75 -0.70 -0.41
N LEU A 542 21.92 -1.29 -1.57
CA LEU A 542 23.22 -1.73 -2.09
C LEU A 542 23.78 -0.68 -3.05
N SER A 543 25.11 -0.71 -3.29
CA SER A 543 25.76 0.07 -4.32
C SER A 543 25.00 -0.02 -5.65
N THR A 544 24.87 1.09 -6.35
CA THR A 544 24.21 1.11 -7.66
C THR A 544 25.05 0.36 -8.69
N VAL A 545 26.38 0.46 -8.60
CA VAL A 545 27.31 -0.27 -9.49
C VAL A 545 27.21 -1.78 -9.24
N TYR A 546 27.19 -2.21 -7.97
CA TYR A 546 26.90 -3.59 -7.60
C TYR A 546 25.59 -4.08 -8.26
N LYS A 547 24.52 -3.29 -8.23
CA LYS A 547 23.22 -3.68 -8.81
C LYS A 547 23.27 -3.85 -10.32
N VAL A 548 24.09 -3.08 -11.02
CA VAL A 548 24.31 -3.28 -12.46
C VAL A 548 25.01 -4.61 -12.70
N TYR A 549 26.09 -4.90 -11.95
CA TYR A 549 26.81 -6.17 -12.05
C TYR A 549 25.91 -7.37 -11.72
N SER A 550 25.22 -7.35 -10.59
CA SER A 550 24.28 -8.42 -10.21
C SER A 550 23.12 -8.58 -11.19
N SER A 551 22.70 -7.51 -11.88
CA SER A 551 21.68 -7.57 -12.94
C SER A 551 22.17 -8.30 -14.19
N ILE A 552 23.44 -8.12 -14.56
CA ILE A 552 24.06 -8.85 -15.67
C ILE A 552 24.11 -10.35 -15.31
N LEU A 553 24.63 -10.69 -14.12
CA LEU A 553 24.66 -12.07 -13.65
C LEU A 553 23.24 -12.69 -13.60
N ASN A 554 22.26 -11.94 -13.09
CA ASN A 554 20.87 -12.41 -13.01
C ASN A 554 20.27 -12.65 -14.40
N SER A 555 20.58 -11.81 -15.37
CA SER A 555 20.09 -11.97 -16.75
C SER A 555 20.64 -13.27 -17.38
N ARG A 556 21.93 -13.53 -17.23
CA ARG A 556 22.58 -14.77 -17.69
C ARG A 556 21.98 -15.99 -16.99
N LEU A 557 21.89 -15.94 -15.64
CA LEU A 557 21.37 -17.04 -14.84
C LEU A 557 19.91 -17.36 -15.22
N THR A 558 19.06 -16.37 -15.33
CA THR A 558 17.64 -16.56 -15.68
C THR A 558 17.51 -17.18 -17.08
N ASN A 559 18.29 -16.72 -18.06
CA ASN A 559 18.27 -17.27 -19.40
C ASN A 559 18.73 -18.75 -19.41
N TYR A 560 19.80 -19.06 -18.68
CA TYR A 560 20.30 -20.42 -18.54
C TYR A 560 19.27 -21.37 -17.92
N LEU A 561 18.64 -20.93 -16.81
CA LEU A 561 17.62 -21.74 -16.11
C LEU A 561 16.40 -22.01 -16.98
N GLU A 562 15.91 -21.02 -17.74
CA GLU A 562 14.75 -21.17 -18.62
C GLU A 562 15.07 -22.01 -19.85
N GLN A 563 16.24 -21.84 -20.48
CA GLN A 563 16.66 -22.62 -21.67
C GLN A 563 16.86 -24.09 -21.35
N ASN A 564 17.36 -24.39 -20.16
CA ASN A 564 17.62 -25.78 -19.74
C ASN A 564 16.46 -26.42 -18.95
N ASN A 565 15.33 -25.68 -18.77
CA ASN A 565 14.15 -26.13 -18.01
C ASN A 565 14.50 -26.60 -16.58
N LEU A 566 15.43 -25.91 -15.91
CA LEU A 566 15.90 -26.29 -14.56
C LEU A 566 14.93 -25.92 -13.46
N LEU A 567 14.05 -24.94 -13.69
CA LEU A 567 13.01 -24.58 -12.72
C LEU A 567 11.69 -25.27 -13.08
N VAL A 568 11.05 -25.86 -12.07
CA VAL A 568 9.73 -26.49 -12.23
C VAL A 568 8.68 -25.48 -12.71
N GLU A 569 7.67 -25.95 -13.44
CA GLU A 569 6.61 -25.12 -14.02
C GLU A 569 5.66 -24.55 -12.95
N GLU A 570 5.61 -25.14 -11.78
CA GLU A 570 4.84 -24.75 -10.61
C GLU A 570 5.39 -23.50 -9.91
N GLN A 571 6.67 -23.12 -10.15
CA GLN A 571 7.26 -21.89 -9.65
C GLN A 571 7.02 -20.72 -10.60
N ASN A 572 6.15 -19.78 -10.22
CA ASN A 572 5.85 -18.58 -11.01
C ASN A 572 6.51 -17.29 -10.47
N GLY A 573 6.98 -17.32 -9.21
CA GLY A 573 7.56 -16.13 -8.60
C GLY A 573 8.79 -15.60 -9.34
N PHE A 574 8.81 -14.30 -9.64
CA PHE A 574 9.91 -13.56 -10.27
C PHE A 574 10.36 -14.01 -11.66
N ARG A 575 9.64 -14.94 -12.32
CA ARG A 575 9.94 -15.42 -13.68
C ARG A 575 9.25 -14.58 -14.74
N LYS A 576 9.89 -14.39 -15.90
CA LYS A 576 9.32 -13.65 -17.04
C LYS A 576 8.05 -14.31 -17.57
N ALA A 577 7.10 -13.48 -18.02
CA ALA A 577 5.81 -13.91 -18.60
C ALA A 577 4.95 -14.77 -17.65
N ARG A 578 5.23 -14.77 -16.34
CA ARG A 578 4.44 -15.42 -15.30
C ARG A 578 3.72 -14.38 -14.44
N ALA A 579 2.54 -14.73 -13.93
CA ALA A 579 1.74 -13.80 -13.13
C ALA A 579 0.96 -14.53 -12.03
N CYS A 580 0.60 -13.81 -10.97
CA CYS A 580 -0.23 -14.33 -9.87
C CYS A 580 -1.55 -14.94 -10.38
N ILE A 581 -2.14 -14.34 -11.43
CA ILE A 581 -3.41 -14.82 -12.01
C ILE A 581 -3.29 -16.23 -12.57
N ASP A 582 -2.10 -16.65 -13.04
CA ASP A 582 -1.89 -17.99 -13.59
C ASP A 582 -2.09 -19.08 -12.52
N HIS A 583 -1.61 -18.84 -11.28
CA HIS A 583 -1.80 -19.72 -10.13
C HIS A 583 -3.23 -19.74 -9.63
N ILE A 584 -3.83 -18.53 -9.48
CA ILE A 584 -5.21 -18.44 -9.01
C ILE A 584 -6.14 -19.11 -10.02
N PHE A 585 -5.92 -18.93 -11.33
CA PHE A 585 -6.65 -19.64 -12.37
C PHE A 585 -6.51 -21.15 -12.19
N SER A 586 -5.28 -21.65 -12.05
CA SER A 586 -5.02 -23.09 -11.94
C SER A 586 -5.77 -23.73 -10.77
N ILE A 587 -5.64 -23.14 -9.55
CA ILE A 587 -6.27 -23.71 -8.35
C ILE A 587 -7.80 -23.59 -8.42
N THR A 588 -8.31 -22.41 -8.78
CA THR A 588 -9.76 -22.16 -8.74
C THR A 588 -10.50 -22.93 -9.82
N THR A 589 -9.90 -23.11 -11.01
CA THR A 589 -10.51 -23.88 -12.10
C THR A 589 -10.61 -25.36 -11.73
N VAL A 590 -9.51 -25.97 -11.26
CA VAL A 590 -9.52 -27.41 -10.87
C VAL A 590 -10.48 -27.63 -9.70
N VAL A 591 -10.39 -26.82 -8.65
CA VAL A 591 -11.24 -26.96 -7.46
C VAL A 591 -12.71 -26.75 -7.78
N ASN A 592 -13.05 -25.72 -8.58
CA ASN A 592 -14.45 -25.42 -8.92
C ASN A 592 -15.09 -26.58 -9.71
N ASN A 593 -14.39 -27.15 -10.71
CA ASN A 593 -14.88 -28.31 -11.45
C ASN A 593 -15.07 -29.53 -10.52
N ARG A 594 -14.20 -29.72 -9.52
CA ARG A 594 -14.39 -30.79 -8.51
C ARG A 594 -15.59 -30.53 -7.60
N ILE A 595 -15.78 -29.28 -7.16
CA ILE A 595 -16.99 -28.89 -6.38
C ILE A 595 -18.26 -29.17 -7.17
N MET A 596 -18.28 -28.87 -8.48
CA MET A 596 -19.44 -29.16 -9.35
C MET A 596 -19.71 -30.68 -9.46
N GLN A 597 -18.67 -31.51 -9.39
CA GLN A 597 -18.76 -32.96 -9.33
C GLN A 597 -19.06 -33.52 -7.93
N ASN A 598 -19.36 -32.66 -6.96
CA ASN A 598 -19.54 -33.01 -5.55
C ASN A 598 -18.30 -33.71 -4.90
N LYS A 599 -17.11 -33.35 -5.36
CA LYS A 599 -15.84 -33.82 -4.82
C LYS A 599 -15.17 -32.75 -3.99
N SER A 600 -14.76 -33.12 -2.78
CA SER A 600 -13.96 -32.25 -1.92
C SER A 600 -12.52 -32.16 -2.40
N SER A 601 -11.84 -31.08 -1.97
CA SER A 601 -10.40 -30.90 -2.16
C SER A 601 -9.81 -30.21 -0.94
N PHE A 602 -8.60 -30.56 -0.58
CA PHE A 602 -7.90 -30.02 0.58
C PHE A 602 -6.69 -29.20 0.10
N ALA A 603 -6.54 -28.01 0.68
CA ALA A 603 -5.39 -27.16 0.40
C ALA A 603 -4.71 -26.72 1.69
N CYS A 604 -3.39 -26.67 1.68
CA CYS A 604 -2.60 -26.05 2.74
C CYS A 604 -1.81 -24.86 2.17
N TYR A 605 -2.04 -23.69 2.73
CA TYR A 605 -1.26 -22.50 2.45
C TYR A 605 -0.08 -22.44 3.42
N ILE A 606 1.14 -22.48 2.92
CA ILE A 606 2.37 -22.50 3.71
C ILE A 606 3.02 -21.12 3.67
N ASP A 607 3.29 -20.52 4.83
CA ASP A 607 4.03 -19.28 5.01
C ASP A 607 5.35 -19.58 5.70
N PHE A 608 6.49 -19.25 5.06
CA PHE A 608 7.79 -19.40 5.70
C PHE A 608 8.11 -18.20 6.58
N GLN A 609 8.79 -18.46 7.70
CA GLN A 609 9.31 -17.39 8.52
C GLN A 609 10.52 -16.75 7.84
N LYS A 610 10.40 -15.47 7.44
CA LYS A 610 11.53 -14.69 6.94
C LYS A 610 12.35 -15.43 5.86
N ALA A 611 11.68 -16.04 4.90
CA ALA A 611 12.22 -16.97 3.91
C ALA A 611 13.55 -16.51 3.28
N PHE A 612 13.64 -15.25 2.83
CA PHE A 612 14.84 -14.67 2.23
C PHE A 612 16.00 -14.48 3.21
N ASP A 613 15.68 -14.16 4.48
CA ASP A 613 16.67 -13.83 5.51
C ASP A 613 17.31 -15.10 6.12
N PHE A 614 16.60 -16.25 6.03
CA PHE A 614 17.04 -17.51 6.65
C PHE A 614 17.67 -18.52 5.68
N VAL A 615 17.79 -18.19 4.39
CA VAL A 615 18.48 -19.07 3.42
C VAL A 615 19.89 -19.36 3.91
N ASN A 616 20.21 -20.65 4.11
CA ASN A 616 21.57 -21.08 4.40
C ASN A 616 22.41 -20.99 3.10
N ARG A 617 23.49 -20.22 3.10
CA ARG A 617 24.30 -19.96 1.90
C ARG A 617 25.09 -21.16 1.43
N ASP A 618 25.58 -22.01 2.32
CA ASP A 618 26.31 -23.21 1.94
C ASP A 618 25.40 -24.19 1.18
N LEU A 619 24.18 -24.36 1.69
CA LEU A 619 23.17 -25.17 1.02
C LEU A 619 22.74 -24.56 -0.32
N LEU A 620 22.61 -23.23 -0.39
CA LEU A 620 22.32 -22.52 -1.65
C LEU A 620 23.44 -22.70 -2.67
N PHE A 621 24.69 -22.52 -2.29
CA PHE A 621 25.83 -22.67 -3.19
C PHE A 621 25.98 -24.12 -3.67
N TYR A 622 25.71 -25.09 -2.80
CA TYR A 622 25.64 -26.50 -3.21
C TYR A 622 24.56 -26.68 -4.30
N ARG A 623 23.35 -26.11 -4.12
CA ARG A 623 22.29 -26.19 -5.14
C ARG A 623 22.72 -25.59 -6.48
N LEU A 624 23.44 -24.49 -6.48
CA LEU A 624 23.97 -23.89 -7.72
C LEU A 624 24.88 -24.88 -8.46
N LEU A 625 25.80 -25.53 -7.72
CA LEU A 625 26.71 -26.51 -8.30
C LEU A 625 25.98 -27.76 -8.80
N GLU A 626 24.95 -28.22 -8.10
CA GLU A 626 24.12 -29.36 -8.47
C GLU A 626 23.33 -29.08 -9.77
N GLU A 627 22.88 -27.86 -9.99
CA GLU A 627 22.21 -27.41 -11.20
C GLU A 627 23.18 -27.09 -12.37
N GLY A 628 24.45 -27.46 -12.24
CA GLY A 628 25.47 -27.30 -13.28
C GLY A 628 26.04 -25.89 -13.42
N ILE A 629 25.85 -25.04 -12.43
CA ILE A 629 26.39 -23.66 -12.41
C ILE A 629 27.80 -23.74 -11.82
N HIS A 630 28.82 -23.72 -12.70
CA HIS A 630 30.22 -23.92 -12.36
C HIS A 630 31.12 -22.81 -12.90
N GLY A 631 32.42 -22.83 -12.53
CA GLY A 631 33.47 -21.98 -13.06
C GLY A 631 33.34 -20.51 -12.64
N ARG A 632 33.78 -19.59 -13.50
CA ARG A 632 33.81 -18.13 -13.22
C ARG A 632 32.48 -17.58 -12.72
N PHE A 633 31.38 -18.04 -13.31
CA PHE A 633 30.05 -17.57 -12.96
C PHE A 633 29.65 -17.96 -11.53
N TYR A 634 29.93 -19.18 -11.11
CA TYR A 634 29.70 -19.61 -9.73
C TYR A 634 30.48 -18.75 -8.73
N TRP A 635 31.78 -18.57 -9.00
CA TRP A 635 32.66 -17.79 -8.13
C TRP A 635 32.30 -16.30 -8.12
N ALA A 636 31.80 -15.76 -9.25
CA ALA A 636 31.28 -14.40 -9.32
C ALA A 636 30.07 -14.22 -8.40
N ILE A 637 29.13 -15.20 -8.36
CA ILE A 637 28.00 -15.15 -7.41
C ILE A 637 28.51 -15.30 -5.97
N GLN A 638 29.39 -16.27 -5.71
CA GLN A 638 29.91 -16.52 -4.36
C GLN A 638 30.65 -15.29 -3.81
N SER A 639 31.42 -14.59 -4.64
CA SER A 639 32.15 -13.39 -4.24
C SER A 639 31.21 -12.29 -3.67
N LEU A 640 29.99 -12.17 -4.17
CA LEU A 640 28.99 -11.20 -3.66
C LEU A 640 28.58 -11.45 -2.20
N TYR A 641 28.82 -12.65 -1.68
CA TYR A 641 28.42 -13.10 -0.34
C TYR A 641 29.59 -13.46 0.57
N LYS A 642 30.84 -13.14 0.20
CA LYS A 642 32.04 -13.56 0.93
C LYS A 642 32.13 -12.94 2.34
N ASP A 643 31.89 -11.62 2.47
CA ASP A 643 32.02 -10.89 3.75
C ASP A 643 30.96 -9.77 3.88
N PRO A 644 29.66 -10.09 3.78
CA PRO A 644 28.65 -9.06 3.76
C PRO A 644 28.36 -8.49 5.16
N HIS A 645 28.34 -7.15 5.22
CA HIS A 645 28.04 -6.39 6.41
C HIS A 645 26.84 -5.47 6.19
N ALA A 646 26.09 -5.21 7.23
CA ALA A 646 24.95 -4.29 7.21
C ALA A 646 25.00 -3.29 8.36
N CYS A 647 24.39 -2.13 8.15
CA CYS A 647 23.97 -1.20 9.22
C CYS A 647 22.51 -0.84 9.02
N VAL A 648 21.81 -0.52 10.11
CA VAL A 648 20.39 -0.14 10.06
C VAL A 648 20.26 1.38 10.04
N ARG A 649 19.53 1.91 9.05
CA ARG A 649 19.25 3.34 8.96
C ARG A 649 17.87 3.68 9.47
N VAL A 650 17.81 4.36 10.61
CA VAL A 650 16.60 4.87 11.22
C VAL A 650 16.56 6.38 11.02
N ASN A 651 15.67 6.87 10.15
CA ASN A 651 15.59 8.26 9.73
C ASN A 651 16.93 8.79 9.16
N GLU A 652 17.64 9.65 9.90
CA GLU A 652 18.92 10.27 9.52
C GLU A 652 20.14 9.62 10.18
N TYR A 653 19.92 8.65 11.08
CA TYR A 653 20.96 7.98 11.84
C TYR A 653 21.20 6.57 11.33
N CYS A 654 22.42 6.08 11.52
CA CYS A 654 22.80 4.69 11.25
C CYS A 654 23.33 4.02 12.51
N SER A 655 23.01 2.73 12.66
CA SER A 655 23.61 1.86 13.68
C SER A 655 25.09 1.56 13.37
N GLY A 656 25.74 0.80 14.23
CA GLY A 656 27.02 0.14 13.95
C GLY A 656 26.90 -0.87 12.79
N TRP A 657 28.05 -1.28 12.23
CA TRP A 657 28.15 -2.33 11.22
C TRP A 657 28.15 -3.70 11.87
N PHE A 658 27.40 -4.63 11.32
CA PHE A 658 27.37 -6.02 11.78
C PHE A 658 27.40 -7.00 10.59
N PRO A 659 27.97 -8.21 10.78
CA PRO A 659 28.02 -9.21 9.73
C PRO A 659 26.63 -9.81 9.47
N THR A 660 26.40 -10.23 8.23
CA THR A 660 25.15 -10.90 7.80
C THR A 660 25.48 -12.29 7.22
N PRO A 661 25.74 -13.30 8.06
CA PRO A 661 26.23 -14.61 7.63
C PRO A 661 25.16 -15.45 6.91
N SER A 662 23.88 -15.16 7.05
CA SER A 662 22.78 -15.92 6.42
C SER A 662 21.94 -15.05 5.48
N GLY A 663 21.10 -15.71 4.72
CA GLY A 663 20.12 -15.08 3.85
C GLY A 663 20.65 -14.54 2.53
N VAL A 664 19.70 -14.23 1.64
CA VAL A 664 19.95 -13.50 0.39
C VAL A 664 19.49 -12.04 0.54
N LYS A 665 20.20 -11.12 -0.08
CA LYS A 665 20.03 -9.66 0.14
C LYS A 665 18.67 -9.17 -0.38
N GLN A 666 17.75 -8.75 0.51
CA GLN A 666 16.47 -8.14 0.11
C GLN A 666 16.70 -6.78 -0.55
N GLY A 667 16.50 -6.71 -1.87
CA GLY A 667 16.76 -5.49 -2.67
C GLY A 667 17.81 -5.64 -3.73
N ASP A 668 18.44 -6.81 -3.83
CA ASP A 668 19.25 -7.25 -4.95
C ASP A 668 18.37 -7.91 -6.02
N CYS A 669 18.72 -7.75 -7.29
CA CYS A 669 17.99 -8.36 -8.41
C CYS A 669 18.28 -9.86 -8.58
N LEU A 670 19.42 -10.34 -8.12
CA LEU A 670 19.83 -11.74 -8.18
C LEU A 670 19.13 -12.61 -7.11
N SER A 671 18.86 -12.05 -5.93
CA SER A 671 18.31 -12.77 -4.77
C SER A 671 17.01 -13.56 -5.05
N PRO A 672 16.03 -13.03 -5.81
CA PRO A 672 14.82 -13.81 -6.12
C PRO A 672 15.10 -15.07 -6.94
N THR A 673 16.03 -15.00 -7.90
CA THR A 673 16.42 -16.16 -8.73
C THR A 673 17.18 -17.20 -7.91
N LEU A 674 18.08 -16.77 -7.02
CA LEU A 674 18.79 -17.66 -6.10
C LEU A 674 17.81 -18.36 -5.14
N PHE A 675 16.81 -17.65 -4.63
CA PHE A 675 15.78 -18.25 -3.79
C PHE A 675 14.92 -19.27 -4.59
N ALA A 676 14.58 -18.95 -5.84
CA ALA A 676 13.83 -19.88 -6.69
C ALA A 676 14.58 -21.18 -6.94
N ILE A 677 15.91 -21.13 -7.17
CA ILE A 677 16.76 -22.32 -7.27
C ILE A 677 16.79 -23.09 -5.96
N PHE A 678 16.94 -22.38 -4.82
CA PHE A 678 17.01 -23.00 -3.50
C PHE A 678 15.77 -23.82 -3.17
N ILE A 679 14.56 -23.27 -3.46
CA ILE A 679 13.29 -23.94 -3.11
C ILE A 679 12.80 -24.91 -4.17
N ASN A 680 13.39 -24.94 -5.37
CA ASN A 680 12.95 -25.73 -6.51
C ASN A 680 12.81 -27.22 -6.19
N ASN A 681 13.75 -27.76 -5.39
CA ASN A 681 13.77 -29.17 -5.00
C ASN A 681 12.54 -29.59 -4.17
N LEU A 682 11.95 -28.70 -3.40
CA LEU A 682 10.72 -29.01 -2.66
C LEU A 682 9.59 -29.47 -3.61
N ALA A 683 9.41 -28.77 -4.72
CA ALA A 683 8.40 -29.16 -5.69
C ALA A 683 8.74 -30.50 -6.36
N ILE A 684 10.02 -30.78 -6.60
CA ILE A 684 10.45 -32.06 -7.17
C ILE A 684 10.13 -33.21 -6.20
N GLU A 685 10.44 -33.05 -4.91
CA GLU A 685 10.14 -34.05 -3.87
C GLU A 685 8.62 -34.28 -3.72
N ILE A 686 7.82 -33.21 -3.73
CA ILE A 686 6.35 -33.33 -3.66
C ILE A 686 5.79 -34.04 -4.90
N LYS A 687 6.27 -33.72 -6.10
CA LYS A 687 5.83 -34.39 -7.34
C LYS A 687 6.17 -35.87 -7.37
N GLN A 688 7.29 -36.28 -6.78
CA GLN A 688 7.68 -37.69 -6.66
C GLN A 688 6.71 -38.52 -5.83
N LEU A 689 5.95 -37.89 -4.92
CA LEU A 689 4.89 -38.59 -4.15
C LEU A 689 3.74 -39.05 -5.07
N GLY A 690 3.57 -38.43 -6.24
CA GLY A 690 2.48 -38.75 -7.15
C GLY A 690 1.09 -38.44 -6.63
N LEU A 691 0.99 -37.56 -5.61
CA LEU A 691 -0.25 -37.08 -4.97
C LEU A 691 -0.73 -35.79 -5.64
N GLY A 692 -1.89 -35.27 -5.25
CA GLY A 692 -2.44 -34.01 -5.79
C GLY A 692 -3.84 -34.18 -6.38
N LEU A 693 -4.41 -33.10 -6.89
CA LEU A 693 -5.71 -33.07 -7.53
C LEU A 693 -5.60 -33.56 -8.98
N ASN A 694 -6.12 -34.73 -9.30
CA ASN A 694 -6.20 -35.20 -10.66
C ASN A 694 -7.27 -34.38 -11.44
N TYR A 695 -6.94 -33.86 -12.62
CA TYR A 695 -7.85 -33.08 -13.44
C TYR A 695 -8.11 -33.68 -14.82
N ASP A 696 -7.14 -34.30 -15.49
CA ASP A 696 -7.31 -34.85 -16.85
C ASP A 696 -7.05 -36.38 -16.98
N GLY A 697 -6.95 -37.07 -15.85
CA GLY A 697 -6.62 -38.53 -15.81
C GLY A 697 -5.12 -38.81 -15.77
N SER A 698 -4.28 -37.98 -16.35
CA SER A 698 -2.81 -38.14 -16.41
C SER A 698 -2.03 -37.09 -15.62
N ASN A 699 -2.54 -35.88 -15.55
CA ASN A 699 -1.89 -34.76 -14.88
C ASN A 699 -2.54 -34.46 -13.52
N LYS A 700 -1.70 -34.11 -12.55
CA LYS A 700 -2.13 -33.72 -11.21
C LYS A 700 -1.66 -32.32 -10.88
N LEU A 701 -2.48 -31.58 -10.13
CA LEU A 701 -2.10 -30.34 -9.48
C LEU A 701 -1.77 -30.69 -8.03
N ASP A 702 -0.52 -30.54 -7.64
CA ASP A 702 0.03 -30.94 -6.34
C ASP A 702 0.54 -29.74 -5.54
N ILE A 703 1.41 -28.94 -6.11
CA ILE A 703 2.03 -27.77 -5.49
C ILE A 703 2.00 -26.58 -6.45
N LEU A 704 1.80 -25.38 -5.91
CA LEU A 704 2.04 -24.12 -6.63
C LEU A 704 2.89 -23.21 -5.76
N MET A 705 3.93 -22.59 -6.34
CA MET A 705 4.90 -21.75 -5.65
C MET A 705 4.98 -20.37 -6.29
N TYR A 706 4.78 -19.33 -5.51
CA TYR A 706 5.04 -17.96 -5.93
C TYR A 706 6.09 -17.33 -5.01
N ALA A 707 7.34 -17.62 -5.28
CA ALA A 707 8.47 -17.41 -4.37
C ALA A 707 8.28 -18.20 -3.05
N ASP A 708 8.07 -17.49 -1.94
CA ASP A 708 7.84 -18.06 -0.60
C ASP A 708 6.36 -18.40 -0.31
N ASP A 709 5.42 -17.91 -1.11
CA ASP A 709 4.00 -18.27 -1.01
C ASP A 709 3.74 -19.64 -1.67
N ILE A 710 3.50 -20.68 -0.86
CA ILE A 710 3.28 -22.05 -1.35
C ILE A 710 1.87 -22.50 -1.01
N ILE A 711 1.26 -23.24 -1.94
CA ILE A 711 0.04 -23.99 -1.70
C ILE A 711 0.25 -25.45 -2.10
N LEU A 712 -0.05 -26.37 -1.19
CA LEU A 712 -0.18 -27.80 -1.45
C LEU A 712 -1.66 -28.13 -1.62
N VAL A 713 -1.99 -29.01 -2.55
CA VAL A 713 -3.38 -29.40 -2.80
C VAL A 713 -3.48 -30.92 -2.98
N ALA A 714 -4.53 -31.52 -2.40
CA ALA A 714 -4.75 -32.96 -2.43
C ALA A 714 -6.24 -33.31 -2.49
N GLU A 715 -6.55 -34.56 -2.90
CA GLU A 715 -7.92 -35.03 -3.02
C GLU A 715 -8.55 -35.40 -1.67
N ASN A 716 -7.75 -35.86 -0.72
CA ASN A 716 -8.19 -36.31 0.59
C ASN A 716 -7.21 -35.89 1.68
N GLU A 717 -7.62 -36.12 2.93
CA GLU A 717 -6.87 -35.68 4.13
C GLU A 717 -5.51 -36.39 4.25
N ASN A 718 -5.49 -37.70 3.98
CA ASN A 718 -4.27 -38.50 4.14
C ASN A 718 -3.20 -38.06 3.14
N ASP A 719 -3.57 -37.82 1.89
CA ASP A 719 -2.66 -37.33 0.85
C ASP A 719 -2.05 -35.99 1.24
N LEU A 720 -2.89 -35.04 1.70
CA LEU A 720 -2.36 -33.73 2.13
C LEU A 720 -1.45 -33.89 3.37
N GLN A 721 -1.77 -34.79 4.31
CA GLN A 721 -0.91 -35.03 5.47
C GLN A 721 0.45 -35.62 5.07
N ILE A 722 0.48 -36.52 4.09
CA ILE A 722 1.75 -37.05 3.53
C ILE A 722 2.59 -35.93 2.91
N MET A 723 1.97 -35.05 2.12
CA MET A 723 2.66 -33.91 1.51
C MET A 723 3.20 -32.94 2.56
N LEU A 724 2.44 -32.71 3.64
CA LEU A 724 2.86 -31.87 4.78
C LEU A 724 4.06 -32.50 5.50
N THR A 725 4.05 -33.81 5.72
CA THR A 725 5.17 -34.53 6.33
C THR A 725 6.44 -34.46 5.48
N CYS A 726 6.30 -34.65 4.18
CA CYS A 726 7.41 -34.49 3.22
C CYS A 726 7.98 -33.05 3.28
N THR A 727 7.10 -32.03 3.28
CA THR A 727 7.52 -30.64 3.38
C THR A 727 8.24 -30.35 4.70
N GLU A 728 7.76 -30.92 5.83
CA GLU A 728 8.42 -30.79 7.13
C GLU A 728 9.84 -31.39 7.11
N GLN A 729 9.98 -32.60 6.55
CA GLN A 729 11.29 -33.25 6.42
C GLN A 729 12.23 -32.44 5.54
N TRP A 730 11.71 -31.90 4.42
CA TRP A 730 12.45 -30.99 3.56
C TRP A 730 12.92 -29.73 4.31
N CYS A 731 12.03 -29.11 5.07
CA CYS A 731 12.36 -27.94 5.89
C CYS A 731 13.47 -28.21 6.90
N LYS A 732 13.47 -29.38 7.54
CA LYS A 732 14.54 -29.79 8.48
C LYS A 732 15.90 -29.93 7.79
N LYS A 733 15.93 -30.52 6.59
CA LYS A 733 17.15 -30.67 5.78
C LYS A 733 17.70 -29.32 5.32
N TRP A 734 16.84 -28.48 4.76
CA TRP A 734 17.22 -27.21 4.10
C TRP A 734 17.21 -25.99 5.01
N LYS A 735 17.00 -26.19 6.31
CA LYS A 735 17.03 -25.17 7.37
C LYS A 735 16.09 -23.99 7.11
N LEU A 736 14.83 -24.28 6.73
CA LEU A 736 13.77 -23.29 6.66
C LEU A 736 12.68 -23.59 7.70
N THR A 737 12.17 -22.53 8.33
CA THR A 737 11.11 -22.65 9.34
C THR A 737 9.78 -22.17 8.78
N VAL A 738 8.72 -22.97 9.04
CA VAL A 738 7.35 -22.63 8.66
C VAL A 738 6.70 -21.79 9.75
N ASN A 739 5.94 -20.79 9.37
CA ASN A 739 5.13 -19.98 10.28
C ASN A 739 3.80 -20.67 10.57
N HIS A 740 3.72 -21.43 11.66
CA HIS A 740 2.55 -22.22 12.03
C HIS A 740 1.27 -21.38 12.23
N SER A 741 1.40 -20.14 12.69
CA SER A 741 0.23 -19.27 12.92
C SER A 741 -0.42 -18.77 11.64
N LYS A 742 0.32 -18.73 10.53
CA LYS A 742 -0.17 -18.31 9.21
C LYS A 742 -0.37 -19.47 8.24
N THR A 743 0.24 -20.62 8.53
CA THR A 743 0.04 -21.83 7.74
C THR A 743 -1.32 -22.42 8.09
N GLN A 744 -2.21 -22.51 7.11
CA GLN A 744 -3.63 -22.80 7.35
C GLN A 744 -4.17 -23.78 6.31
N ILE A 745 -5.16 -24.54 6.73
CA ILE A 745 -5.85 -25.54 5.90
C ILE A 745 -7.18 -24.98 5.40
N MET A 746 -7.48 -25.22 4.13
CA MET A 746 -8.81 -24.95 3.57
C MET A 746 -9.38 -26.23 2.97
N HIS A 747 -10.61 -26.58 3.39
CA HIS A 747 -11.38 -27.68 2.82
C HIS A 747 -12.36 -27.14 1.79
N PHE A 748 -12.02 -27.21 0.53
CA PHE A 748 -12.91 -26.83 -0.56
C PHE A 748 -14.01 -27.89 -0.75
N ARG A 749 -15.27 -27.46 -0.68
CA ARG A 749 -16.45 -28.34 -0.73
C ARG A 749 -17.71 -27.58 -1.13
N GLN A 750 -18.75 -28.33 -1.43
CA GLN A 750 -20.10 -27.74 -1.57
C GLN A 750 -20.62 -27.22 -0.20
N ILE A 751 -21.49 -26.22 -0.24
CA ILE A 751 -22.08 -25.58 0.96
C ILE A 751 -22.77 -26.61 1.88
N ARG A 752 -23.42 -27.64 1.29
CA ARG A 752 -24.15 -28.67 2.05
C ARG A 752 -23.25 -29.76 2.63
N THR A 753 -22.02 -29.88 2.21
CA THR A 753 -21.06 -30.89 2.69
C THR A 753 -20.46 -30.42 4.01
N LYS A 754 -20.45 -31.24 5.05
CA LYS A 754 -19.81 -30.95 6.34
C LYS A 754 -18.29 -30.79 6.15
N ARG A 755 -17.70 -29.85 6.90
CA ARG A 755 -16.24 -29.72 6.97
C ARG A 755 -15.66 -30.97 7.63
N SER A 756 -14.51 -31.43 7.15
CA SER A 756 -13.76 -32.54 7.74
C SER A 756 -13.33 -32.22 9.18
N ASP A 757 -13.37 -33.21 10.03
CA ASP A 757 -12.92 -33.16 11.44
C ASP A 757 -11.46 -33.66 11.58
N PHE A 758 -10.77 -33.98 10.47
CA PHE A 758 -9.39 -34.45 10.47
C PHE A 758 -8.43 -33.39 11.00
N GLN A 759 -7.52 -33.79 11.89
CA GLN A 759 -6.55 -32.88 12.52
C GLN A 759 -5.20 -32.93 11.80
N PHE A 760 -4.99 -32.00 10.88
CA PHE A 760 -3.72 -31.85 10.19
C PHE A 760 -2.61 -31.43 11.15
N GLN A 761 -1.41 -31.92 10.90
CA GLN A 761 -0.21 -31.63 11.69
C GLN A 761 0.96 -31.25 10.79
N PHE A 762 1.74 -30.30 11.24
CA PHE A 762 3.06 -29.98 10.68
C PHE A 762 4.08 -30.16 11.82
N GLY A 763 4.81 -31.28 11.81
CA GLY A 763 5.60 -31.70 12.96
C GLY A 763 4.71 -32.00 14.17
N LYS A 764 4.98 -31.32 15.28
CA LYS A 764 4.19 -31.45 16.51
C LYS A 764 3.03 -30.45 16.60
N GLN A 765 2.94 -29.52 15.65
CA GLN A 765 1.97 -28.42 15.68
C GLN A 765 0.71 -28.78 14.88
N LYS A 766 -0.46 -28.54 15.47
CA LYS A 766 -1.75 -28.69 14.80
C LYS A 766 -2.02 -27.48 13.91
N LEU A 767 -2.45 -27.74 12.66
CA LEU A 767 -2.86 -26.69 11.73
C LEU A 767 -4.36 -26.42 11.84
N GLN A 768 -4.74 -25.15 11.65
CA GLN A 768 -6.12 -24.70 11.76
C GLN A 768 -6.81 -24.66 10.40
N TYR A 769 -8.08 -25.03 10.38
CA TYR A 769 -8.96 -24.79 9.23
C TYR A 769 -9.41 -23.34 9.18
N VAL A 770 -9.48 -22.80 7.96
CA VAL A 770 -10.01 -21.47 7.70
C VAL A 770 -11.13 -21.50 6.65
N GLU A 771 -12.06 -20.58 6.79
CA GLU A 771 -13.16 -20.38 5.83
C GLU A 771 -12.74 -19.51 4.66
N ASN A 772 -11.79 -18.61 4.90
CA ASN A 772 -11.28 -17.66 3.93
C ASN A 772 -9.77 -17.52 4.07
N TYR A 773 -9.05 -17.48 2.94
CA TYR A 773 -7.62 -17.24 2.91
C TYR A 773 -7.25 -16.25 1.81
N LYS A 774 -6.32 -15.34 2.09
CA LYS A 774 -5.82 -14.38 1.11
C LYS A 774 -4.62 -14.96 0.36
N TYR A 775 -4.86 -15.56 -0.80
CA TYR A 775 -3.81 -16.09 -1.66
C TYR A 775 -3.49 -15.14 -2.82
N LEU A 776 -2.22 -14.75 -2.96
CA LEU A 776 -1.71 -13.83 -4.00
C LEU A 776 -2.59 -12.58 -4.20
N GLY A 777 -3.12 -12.04 -3.10
CA GLY A 777 -3.90 -10.80 -3.11
C GLY A 777 -5.42 -10.96 -3.27
N LEU A 778 -5.92 -12.11 -3.68
CA LEU A 778 -7.35 -12.44 -3.73
C LEU A 778 -7.75 -13.27 -2.51
N ASN A 779 -8.88 -12.93 -1.87
CA ASN A 779 -9.45 -13.77 -0.83
C ASN A 779 -10.29 -14.87 -1.48
N LEU A 780 -9.93 -16.12 -1.21
CA LEU A 780 -10.67 -17.30 -1.60
C LEU A 780 -11.46 -17.81 -0.39
N ASP A 781 -12.68 -18.26 -0.61
CA ASP A 781 -13.49 -18.94 0.40
C ASP A 781 -13.59 -20.43 0.09
N GLU A 782 -13.93 -21.24 1.10
CA GLU A 782 -14.02 -22.71 1.03
C GLU A 782 -15.07 -23.25 0.05
N HIS A 783 -15.92 -22.37 -0.51
CA HIS A 783 -16.95 -22.69 -1.50
C HIS A 783 -16.73 -22.02 -2.87
N LEU A 784 -15.67 -21.23 -3.02
CA LEU A 784 -15.31 -20.42 -4.21
C LEU A 784 -16.44 -19.53 -4.73
N LEU A 785 -17.21 -18.91 -3.82
CA LEU A 785 -18.30 -18.00 -4.17
C LEU A 785 -17.83 -16.59 -4.57
N TYR A 786 -16.62 -16.21 -4.20
CA TYR A 786 -15.98 -14.91 -4.43
C TYR A 786 -16.66 -13.69 -3.78
N ASP A 787 -17.81 -13.84 -3.11
CA ASP A 787 -18.57 -12.71 -2.53
C ASP A 787 -17.79 -11.98 -1.45
N TYR A 788 -17.11 -12.71 -0.58
CA TYR A 788 -16.23 -12.14 0.44
C TYR A 788 -15.04 -11.44 -0.21
N GLY A 789 -14.33 -12.10 -1.13
CA GLY A 789 -13.15 -11.56 -1.81
C GLY A 789 -13.45 -10.27 -2.57
N THR A 790 -14.52 -10.25 -3.37
CA THR A 790 -14.95 -9.05 -4.11
C THR A 790 -15.42 -7.93 -3.19
N SER A 791 -16.00 -8.25 -2.01
CA SER A 791 -16.36 -7.26 -0.99
C SER A 791 -15.12 -6.55 -0.42
N VAL A 792 -14.06 -7.29 -0.13
CA VAL A 792 -12.78 -6.75 0.34
C VAL A 792 -12.14 -5.84 -0.72
N LEU A 793 -12.19 -6.25 -2.00
CA LEU A 793 -11.71 -5.43 -3.12
C LEU A 793 -12.53 -4.13 -3.24
N ALA A 794 -13.87 -4.21 -3.18
CA ALA A 794 -14.74 -3.04 -3.22
C ALA A 794 -14.49 -2.08 -2.05
N GLY A 795 -14.30 -2.59 -0.83
CA GLY A 795 -13.92 -1.78 0.33
C GLY A 795 -12.58 -1.07 0.14
N SER A 796 -11.58 -1.76 -0.43
CA SER A 796 -10.28 -1.17 -0.76
C SER A 796 -10.37 -0.09 -1.83
N ALA A 797 -11.18 -0.34 -2.87
CA ALA A 797 -11.48 0.63 -3.92
C ALA A 797 -12.24 1.85 -3.37
N GLY A 798 -13.17 1.64 -2.41
CA GLY A 798 -13.86 2.72 -1.70
C GLY A 798 -12.88 3.64 -0.95
N ARG A 799 -11.86 3.10 -0.31
CA ARG A 799 -10.79 3.87 0.34
C ARG A 799 -9.95 4.67 -0.69
N ALA A 800 -9.60 4.05 -1.82
CA ALA A 800 -8.90 4.75 -2.90
C ALA A 800 -9.73 5.93 -3.46
N LEU A 801 -11.04 5.71 -3.64
CA LEU A 801 -11.99 6.76 -4.02
C LEU A 801 -12.05 7.89 -2.98
N GLY A 802 -12.06 7.56 -1.69
CA GLY A 802 -11.99 8.54 -0.60
C GLY A 802 -10.78 9.47 -0.73
N GLY A 803 -9.60 8.93 -1.06
CA GLY A 803 -8.39 9.71 -1.33
C GLY A 803 -8.53 10.66 -2.53
N ILE A 804 -9.22 10.25 -3.61
CA ILE A 804 -9.51 11.12 -4.75
C ILE A 804 -10.47 12.24 -4.34
N ILE A 805 -11.53 11.91 -3.59
CA ILE A 805 -12.51 12.88 -3.09
C ILE A 805 -11.83 13.96 -2.23
N ALA A 806 -10.91 13.56 -1.35
CA ALA A 806 -10.16 14.50 -0.51
C ALA A 806 -9.31 15.47 -1.37
N LYS A 807 -8.56 14.97 -2.35
CA LYS A 807 -7.77 15.81 -3.28
C LYS A 807 -8.67 16.76 -4.09
N THR A 808 -9.79 16.26 -4.60
CA THR A 808 -10.77 17.07 -5.35
C THR A 808 -11.33 18.20 -4.49
N LYS A 809 -11.70 17.93 -3.24
CA LYS A 809 -12.19 18.96 -2.32
C LYS A 809 -11.15 20.02 -1.99
N GLN A 810 -9.88 19.69 -1.91
CA GLN A 810 -8.81 20.65 -1.66
C GLN A 810 -8.70 21.71 -2.77
N LEU A 811 -8.92 21.31 -4.02
CA LEU A 811 -8.96 22.21 -5.19
C LEU A 811 -10.30 22.94 -5.32
N GLY A 812 -11.35 22.44 -4.67
CA GLY A 812 -12.73 22.89 -4.79
C GLY A 812 -13.53 22.08 -5.80
N ASP A 813 -12.92 21.59 -6.87
CA ASP A 813 -13.50 20.70 -7.86
C ASP A 813 -12.41 20.08 -8.77
N LEU A 814 -12.81 19.21 -9.70
CA LEU A 814 -12.00 18.73 -10.86
C LEU A 814 -12.90 18.66 -12.08
N GLY A 815 -12.30 18.82 -13.26
CA GLY A 815 -12.98 18.59 -14.53
C GLY A 815 -13.21 17.09 -14.79
N TYR A 816 -14.03 16.79 -15.75
CA TYR A 816 -14.46 15.41 -16.08
C TYR A 816 -13.29 14.51 -16.47
N ALA A 817 -12.41 14.99 -17.34
CA ALA A 817 -11.31 14.17 -17.87
C ALA A 817 -10.30 13.81 -16.78
N ALA A 818 -9.87 14.79 -15.97
CA ALA A 818 -8.95 14.56 -14.85
C ALA A 818 -9.57 13.63 -13.79
N TYR A 819 -10.84 13.85 -13.43
CA TYR A 819 -11.53 13.00 -12.44
C TYR A 819 -11.71 11.57 -12.96
N SER A 820 -12.14 11.40 -14.21
CA SER A 820 -12.28 10.08 -14.85
C SER A 820 -10.95 9.35 -14.91
N LYS A 821 -9.86 10.04 -15.30
CA LYS A 821 -8.51 9.44 -15.31
C LYS A 821 -8.07 8.98 -13.93
N LEU A 822 -8.30 9.78 -12.89
CA LEU A 822 -7.99 9.39 -11.52
C LEU A 822 -8.79 8.16 -11.07
N PHE A 823 -10.09 8.12 -11.37
CA PHE A 823 -10.93 6.97 -11.04
C PHE A 823 -10.45 5.70 -11.76
N HIS A 824 -10.27 5.76 -13.07
CA HIS A 824 -9.85 4.59 -13.86
C HIS A 824 -8.43 4.13 -13.55
N THR A 825 -7.54 5.03 -13.11
CA THR A 825 -6.14 4.67 -12.80
C THR A 825 -5.95 4.24 -11.34
N CYS A 826 -6.68 4.81 -10.39
CA CYS A 826 -6.43 4.58 -8.96
C CYS A 826 -7.49 3.67 -8.29
N VAL A 827 -8.73 3.64 -8.80
CA VAL A 827 -9.83 2.89 -8.18
C VAL A 827 -10.13 1.61 -8.93
N CYS A 828 -10.30 1.67 -10.27
CA CYS A 828 -10.63 0.49 -11.07
C CYS A 828 -9.60 -0.65 -10.93
N PRO A 829 -8.26 -0.43 -10.97
CA PRO A 829 -7.31 -1.55 -10.85
C PRO A 829 -7.35 -2.28 -9.50
N VAL A 830 -7.80 -1.58 -8.43
CA VAL A 830 -8.01 -2.19 -7.11
C VAL A 830 -9.31 -3.00 -7.10
N MET A 831 -10.36 -2.43 -7.67
CA MET A 831 -11.69 -3.05 -7.70
C MET A 831 -11.77 -4.25 -8.63
N ASP A 832 -11.08 -4.17 -9.78
CA ASP A 832 -11.10 -5.14 -10.87
C ASP A 832 -9.94 -6.16 -10.75
N TYR A 833 -9.26 -6.22 -9.58
CA TYR A 833 -8.15 -7.14 -9.37
C TYR A 833 -8.60 -8.60 -9.54
N MET A 834 -7.88 -9.36 -10.36
CA MET A 834 -8.19 -10.75 -10.72
C MET A 834 -9.59 -10.97 -11.36
N ALA A 835 -10.20 -9.93 -11.93
CA ALA A 835 -11.52 -10.05 -12.59
C ALA A 835 -11.54 -11.05 -13.75
N GLY A 836 -10.38 -11.40 -14.32
CA GLY A 836 -10.26 -12.50 -15.28
C GLY A 836 -10.68 -13.88 -14.72
N ILE A 837 -10.70 -14.04 -13.39
CA ILE A 837 -11.12 -15.28 -12.70
C ILE A 837 -12.63 -15.23 -12.37
N TRP A 838 -13.06 -14.19 -11.70
CA TRP A 838 -14.38 -14.07 -11.07
C TRP A 838 -15.35 -13.14 -11.84
N GLY A 839 -14.96 -12.62 -12.99
CA GLY A 839 -15.66 -11.54 -13.70
C GLY A 839 -17.04 -11.92 -14.29
N SER A 840 -17.39 -13.20 -14.31
CA SER A 840 -18.78 -13.67 -14.62
C SER A 840 -19.71 -13.54 -13.42
N ASN A 841 -19.18 -13.41 -12.20
CA ASN A 841 -19.98 -13.26 -10.99
C ASN A 841 -20.60 -11.85 -10.93
N THR A 842 -21.92 -11.76 -10.78
CA THR A 842 -22.69 -10.51 -10.77
C THR A 842 -22.62 -9.76 -9.43
N ASN A 843 -21.42 -9.52 -8.91
CA ASN A 843 -21.27 -8.83 -7.64
C ASN A 843 -21.56 -7.33 -7.76
N MET A 844 -22.61 -6.87 -7.08
CA MET A 844 -23.10 -5.48 -7.09
C MET A 844 -22.17 -4.49 -6.35
N LYS A 845 -21.26 -4.96 -5.47
CA LYS A 845 -20.49 -4.07 -4.56
C LYS A 845 -19.51 -3.17 -5.30
N GLY A 846 -18.84 -3.68 -6.34
CA GLY A 846 -17.98 -2.87 -7.19
C GLY A 846 -18.75 -1.77 -7.92
N GLN A 847 -19.92 -2.10 -8.46
CA GLN A 847 -20.81 -1.13 -9.11
C GLN A 847 -21.29 -0.03 -8.14
N MET A 848 -21.48 -0.36 -6.86
CA MET A 848 -21.83 0.63 -5.82
C MET A 848 -20.69 1.65 -5.62
N VAL A 849 -19.43 1.23 -5.65
CA VAL A 849 -18.27 2.15 -5.55
C VAL A 849 -18.24 3.08 -6.76
N GLN A 850 -18.44 2.56 -7.98
CA GLN A 850 -18.53 3.37 -9.19
C GLN A 850 -19.69 4.38 -9.11
N ASN A 851 -20.88 3.93 -8.70
CA ASN A 851 -22.04 4.79 -8.55
C ASN A 851 -21.80 5.89 -7.49
N ARG A 852 -21.09 5.60 -6.42
CA ARG A 852 -20.68 6.58 -5.42
C ARG A 852 -19.73 7.64 -6.02
N ALA A 853 -18.76 7.22 -6.83
CA ALA A 853 -17.85 8.12 -7.53
C ALA A 853 -18.62 9.06 -8.47
N ILE A 854 -19.57 8.52 -9.23
CA ILE A 854 -20.42 9.27 -10.14
C ILE A 854 -21.29 10.30 -9.38
N ARG A 855 -21.95 9.86 -8.30
CA ARG A 855 -22.78 10.76 -7.47
C ARG A 855 -21.97 11.90 -6.87
N TYR A 856 -20.75 11.60 -6.42
CA TYR A 856 -19.84 12.64 -5.88
C TYR A 856 -19.49 13.68 -6.94
N PHE A 857 -19.12 13.24 -8.15
CA PHE A 857 -18.76 14.13 -9.24
C PHE A 857 -19.94 15.00 -9.69
N LEU A 858 -21.09 14.38 -9.88
CA LEU A 858 -22.32 15.08 -10.28
C LEU A 858 -22.91 15.94 -9.14
N GLY A 859 -22.53 15.73 -7.90
CA GLY A 859 -23.05 16.46 -6.74
C GLY A 859 -24.52 16.13 -6.43
N VAL A 860 -24.95 14.87 -6.63
CA VAL A 860 -26.31 14.37 -6.37
C VAL A 860 -26.33 13.46 -5.16
N HIS A 861 -27.51 13.32 -4.53
CA HIS A 861 -27.67 12.50 -3.33
C HIS A 861 -27.80 10.97 -3.64
N LYS A 862 -27.78 10.15 -2.58
CA LYS A 862 -27.78 8.67 -2.72
C LYS A 862 -29.02 8.09 -3.40
N PHE A 863 -30.13 8.81 -3.38
CA PHE A 863 -31.39 8.36 -4.00
C PHE A 863 -31.54 8.77 -5.48
N ALA A 864 -30.53 9.45 -6.05
CA ALA A 864 -30.55 9.75 -7.47
C ALA A 864 -30.64 8.44 -8.28
N PRO A 865 -31.53 8.38 -9.30
CA PRO A 865 -31.74 7.18 -10.11
C PRO A 865 -30.44 6.73 -10.78
N VAL A 866 -30.07 5.46 -10.60
CA VAL A 866 -28.79 4.93 -11.11
C VAL A 866 -28.72 5.07 -12.63
N LEU A 867 -29.77 4.73 -13.36
CA LEU A 867 -29.80 4.84 -14.82
C LEU A 867 -29.54 6.26 -15.30
N ALA A 868 -30.07 7.29 -14.62
CA ALA A 868 -29.83 8.67 -14.99
C ALA A 868 -28.38 9.09 -14.77
N ILE A 869 -27.84 8.84 -13.57
CA ILE A 869 -26.48 9.27 -13.23
C ILE A 869 -25.40 8.52 -14.03
N THR A 870 -25.59 7.23 -14.31
CA THR A 870 -24.67 6.45 -15.13
C THR A 870 -24.75 6.83 -16.60
N GLY A 871 -25.97 7.08 -17.10
CA GLY A 871 -26.19 7.59 -18.44
C GLY A 871 -25.52 8.93 -18.68
N ASP A 872 -25.67 9.89 -17.74
CA ASP A 872 -25.05 11.22 -17.84
C ASP A 872 -23.53 11.18 -17.74
N MET A 873 -22.99 10.31 -16.90
CA MET A 873 -21.54 10.15 -16.73
C MET A 873 -20.88 9.40 -17.88
N GLY A 874 -21.59 8.45 -18.53
CA GLY A 874 -21.11 7.70 -19.68
C GLY A 874 -19.92 6.78 -19.40
N TRP A 875 -19.64 6.45 -18.13
CA TRP A 875 -18.56 5.52 -17.80
C TRP A 875 -18.94 4.08 -18.12
N GLU A 876 -17.95 3.31 -18.57
CA GLU A 876 -18.10 1.87 -18.80
C GLU A 876 -18.54 1.17 -17.50
N PRO A 877 -19.61 0.37 -17.50
CA PRO A 877 -20.04 -0.42 -16.35
C PRO A 877 -18.96 -1.42 -15.91
N CYS A 878 -18.93 -1.73 -14.62
CA CYS A 878 -17.97 -2.69 -14.08
C CYS A 878 -18.05 -4.05 -14.79
N GLU A 879 -19.26 -4.53 -15.09
CA GLU A 879 -19.49 -5.80 -15.74
C GLU A 879 -18.76 -5.93 -17.09
N ILE A 880 -18.75 -4.88 -17.89
CA ILE A 880 -18.03 -4.88 -19.19
C ILE A 880 -16.53 -5.02 -18.99
N ARG A 881 -15.97 -4.29 -18.02
CA ARG A 881 -14.54 -4.40 -17.69
C ARG A 881 -14.19 -5.80 -17.19
N TRP A 882 -15.04 -6.39 -16.35
CA TRP A 882 -14.81 -7.73 -15.79
C TRP A 882 -14.90 -8.82 -16.86
N ARG A 883 -15.94 -8.81 -17.70
CA ARG A 883 -16.07 -9.72 -18.84
C ARG A 883 -14.92 -9.55 -19.85
N GLY A 884 -14.55 -8.31 -20.14
CA GLY A 884 -13.36 -8.02 -20.97
C GLY A 884 -12.06 -8.54 -20.33
N SER A 885 -11.94 -8.58 -19.01
CA SER A 885 -10.79 -9.17 -18.31
C SER A 885 -10.77 -10.68 -18.40
N MET A 886 -11.94 -11.36 -18.42
CA MET A 886 -12.01 -12.80 -18.66
C MET A 886 -11.52 -13.16 -20.07
N VAL A 887 -11.97 -12.42 -21.09
CA VAL A 887 -11.49 -12.64 -22.47
C VAL A 887 -10.00 -12.29 -22.61
N ALA A 888 -9.49 -11.30 -21.89
CA ALA A 888 -8.07 -11.00 -21.85
C ALA A 888 -7.25 -12.15 -21.22
N LEU A 889 -7.79 -12.80 -20.17
CA LEU A 889 -7.17 -14.00 -19.59
C LEU A 889 -7.25 -15.19 -20.56
N TRP A 890 -8.37 -15.41 -21.26
CA TRP A 890 -8.50 -16.37 -22.34
C TRP A 890 -7.38 -16.22 -23.37
N ASN A 891 -7.18 -15.03 -23.90
CA ASN A 891 -6.12 -14.75 -24.86
C ASN A 891 -4.71 -15.00 -24.29
N ARG A 892 -4.50 -14.68 -23.01
CA ARG A 892 -3.24 -14.93 -22.33
C ARG A 892 -2.96 -16.43 -22.24
N LEU A 893 -3.95 -17.23 -21.87
CA LEU A 893 -3.84 -18.68 -21.73
C LEU A 893 -3.55 -19.36 -23.10
N ILE A 894 -4.24 -18.93 -24.17
CA ILE A 894 -3.97 -19.42 -25.53
C ILE A 894 -2.52 -19.17 -25.96
N ARG A 895 -1.94 -18.00 -25.62
CA ARG A 895 -0.56 -17.64 -26.00
C ARG A 895 0.50 -18.32 -25.16
N MET A 896 0.12 -19.00 -24.08
CA MET A 896 1.11 -19.69 -23.23
C MET A 896 1.67 -20.94 -23.92
N PRO A 897 2.96 -21.27 -23.67
CA PRO A 897 3.53 -22.57 -24.06
C PRO A 897 2.73 -23.74 -23.45
N GLU A 898 2.64 -24.84 -24.18
CA GLU A 898 1.82 -26.01 -23.80
C GLU A 898 2.30 -26.71 -22.52
N ASN A 899 3.58 -26.59 -22.17
CA ASN A 899 4.15 -27.18 -20.96
C ASN A 899 3.71 -26.48 -19.67
N ARG A 900 3.13 -25.26 -19.77
CA ARG A 900 2.72 -24.46 -18.59
C ARG A 900 1.51 -25.09 -17.87
N VAL A 901 1.58 -25.17 -16.54
CA VAL A 901 0.49 -25.71 -15.69
C VAL A 901 -0.85 -25.04 -16.02
N ALA A 902 -0.89 -23.71 -16.05
CA ALA A 902 -2.13 -22.98 -16.36
C ALA A 902 -2.66 -23.25 -17.77
N ARG A 903 -1.76 -23.49 -18.76
CA ARG A 903 -2.17 -23.84 -20.13
C ARG A 903 -2.76 -25.25 -20.20
N LYS A 904 -2.16 -26.23 -19.53
CA LYS A 904 -2.70 -27.59 -19.46
C LYS A 904 -4.08 -27.62 -18.83
N ILE A 905 -4.26 -26.93 -17.71
CA ILE A 905 -5.54 -26.81 -17.02
C ILE A 905 -6.57 -26.09 -17.89
N PHE A 906 -6.17 -25.05 -18.62
CA PHE A 906 -7.03 -24.36 -19.56
C PHE A 906 -7.53 -25.30 -20.68
N ASN A 907 -6.62 -26.06 -21.31
CA ASN A 907 -7.00 -27.01 -22.36
C ASN A 907 -7.97 -28.07 -21.82
N TRP A 908 -7.73 -28.56 -20.59
CA TRP A 908 -8.63 -29.49 -19.92
C TRP A 908 -10.00 -28.84 -19.63
N ASP A 909 -10.04 -27.65 -19.05
CA ASP A 909 -11.28 -26.94 -18.69
C ASP A 909 -12.16 -26.70 -19.93
N VAL A 910 -11.57 -26.33 -21.06
CA VAL A 910 -12.25 -26.19 -22.34
C VAL A 910 -12.82 -27.55 -22.82
N SER A 911 -12.04 -28.63 -22.72
CA SER A 911 -12.45 -29.96 -23.17
C SER A 911 -13.61 -30.55 -22.39
N VAL A 912 -13.69 -30.27 -21.07
CA VAL A 912 -14.77 -30.77 -20.18
C VAL A 912 -15.91 -29.76 -20.02
N LYS A 913 -15.87 -28.63 -20.75
CA LYS A 913 -16.80 -27.49 -20.58
C LYS A 913 -16.93 -27.08 -19.12
N GLY A 914 -15.78 -26.86 -18.48
CA GLY A 914 -15.73 -26.46 -17.10
C GLY A 914 -16.34 -25.07 -16.86
N ALA A 915 -16.54 -24.74 -15.61
CA ALA A 915 -17.32 -23.53 -15.23
C ALA A 915 -16.72 -22.23 -15.77
N TRP A 916 -15.38 -22.08 -15.74
CA TRP A 916 -14.74 -20.87 -16.22
C TRP A 916 -14.75 -20.78 -17.75
N ALA A 917 -14.47 -21.88 -18.44
CA ALA A 917 -14.52 -21.94 -19.91
C ALA A 917 -15.95 -21.67 -20.42
N SER A 918 -16.97 -22.29 -19.82
CA SER A 918 -18.38 -22.04 -20.16
C SER A 918 -18.79 -20.58 -19.94
N ALA A 919 -18.32 -19.94 -18.86
CA ALA A 919 -18.59 -18.52 -18.64
C ALA A 919 -17.92 -17.62 -19.70
N VAL A 920 -16.75 -17.98 -20.23
CA VAL A 920 -16.14 -17.28 -21.38
C VAL A 920 -16.91 -17.57 -22.66
N GLU A 921 -17.35 -18.82 -22.87
CA GLU A 921 -18.21 -19.22 -24.00
C GLU A 921 -19.49 -18.37 -24.05
N ASP A 922 -20.19 -18.22 -22.93
CA ASP A 922 -21.40 -17.38 -22.80
C ASP A 922 -21.11 -15.91 -23.17
N ILE A 923 -19.98 -15.37 -22.73
CA ILE A 923 -19.58 -14.01 -23.12
C ILE A 923 -19.40 -13.92 -24.62
N LEU A 924 -18.69 -14.87 -25.26
CA LEU A 924 -18.41 -14.86 -26.69
C LEU A 924 -19.67 -15.10 -27.53
N ILE A 925 -20.58 -15.97 -27.08
CA ILE A 925 -21.89 -16.14 -27.69
C ILE A 925 -22.68 -14.83 -27.67
N SER A 926 -22.73 -14.16 -26.53
CA SER A 926 -23.49 -12.90 -26.34
C SER A 926 -23.06 -11.77 -27.28
N ILE A 927 -21.85 -11.85 -27.83
CA ILE A 927 -21.26 -10.84 -28.75
C ILE A 927 -21.08 -11.37 -30.18
N GLY A 928 -21.57 -12.57 -30.48
CA GLY A 928 -21.49 -13.17 -31.82
C GLY A 928 -20.11 -13.65 -32.24
N LEU A 929 -19.23 -13.98 -31.27
CA LEU A 929 -17.87 -14.46 -31.51
C LEU A 929 -17.67 -15.93 -31.06
N HIS A 930 -18.74 -16.76 -31.13
CA HIS A 930 -18.69 -18.15 -30.68
C HIS A 930 -17.65 -18.98 -31.44
N ASP A 931 -17.44 -18.73 -32.76
CA ASP A 931 -16.43 -19.42 -33.57
C ASP A 931 -15.02 -19.29 -32.99
N SER A 932 -14.72 -18.18 -32.32
CA SER A 932 -13.44 -17.99 -31.66
C SER A 932 -13.24 -18.93 -30.47
N PHE A 933 -14.32 -19.29 -29.77
CA PHE A 933 -14.28 -20.27 -28.71
C PHE A 933 -14.06 -21.69 -29.29
N ILE A 934 -14.86 -22.07 -30.30
CA ILE A 934 -14.78 -23.38 -30.93
C ILE A 934 -13.37 -23.63 -31.51
N ASN A 935 -12.80 -22.63 -32.17
CA ASN A 935 -11.49 -22.71 -32.80
C ASN A 935 -10.31 -22.44 -31.86
N ASN A 936 -10.59 -22.23 -30.57
CA ASN A 936 -9.58 -21.88 -29.56
C ASN A 936 -8.68 -20.70 -30.01
N SER A 937 -9.26 -19.67 -30.59
CA SER A 937 -8.56 -18.56 -31.23
C SER A 937 -8.51 -17.30 -30.39
N ILE A 938 -7.53 -16.44 -30.67
CA ILE A 938 -7.32 -15.16 -30.00
C ILE A 938 -8.41 -14.19 -30.42
N VAL A 939 -9.04 -13.53 -29.45
CA VAL A 939 -10.10 -12.55 -29.65
C VAL A 939 -9.57 -11.13 -29.43
N ASN A 940 -9.93 -10.18 -30.30
CA ASN A 940 -9.59 -8.79 -30.08
C ASN A 940 -10.40 -8.21 -28.89
N THR A 941 -9.74 -7.96 -27.77
CA THR A 941 -10.37 -7.47 -26.55
C THR A 941 -11.03 -6.08 -26.69
N SER A 942 -10.56 -5.25 -27.67
CA SER A 942 -11.23 -3.97 -27.94
C SER A 942 -12.60 -4.22 -28.57
N ILE A 943 -12.69 -5.07 -29.58
CA ILE A 943 -13.96 -5.43 -30.24
C ILE A 943 -14.95 -5.99 -29.19
N VAL A 944 -14.46 -6.87 -28.31
CA VAL A 944 -15.29 -7.44 -27.22
C VAL A 944 -15.89 -6.33 -26.35
N LYS A 945 -15.06 -5.40 -25.90
CA LYS A 945 -15.52 -4.29 -25.04
C LYS A 945 -16.46 -3.37 -25.77
N ASP A 946 -16.17 -3.01 -27.01
CA ASP A 946 -16.99 -2.12 -27.82
C ASP A 946 -18.37 -2.74 -28.09
N THR A 947 -18.42 -4.05 -28.39
CA THR A 947 -19.67 -4.79 -28.59
C THR A 947 -20.48 -4.90 -27.29
N LEU A 948 -19.85 -5.29 -26.19
CA LEU A 948 -20.50 -5.33 -24.86
C LEU A 948 -21.01 -3.96 -24.44
N TYR A 949 -20.26 -2.89 -24.75
CA TYR A 949 -20.69 -1.53 -24.47
C TYR A 949 -21.89 -1.13 -25.31
N SER A 950 -21.93 -1.50 -26.60
CA SER A 950 -23.08 -1.26 -27.50
C SER A 950 -24.32 -2.02 -27.02
N LEU A 951 -24.19 -3.28 -26.61
CA LEU A 951 -25.27 -4.06 -26.01
C LEU A 951 -25.79 -3.40 -24.73
N HIS A 952 -24.89 -2.90 -23.88
CA HIS A 952 -25.28 -2.16 -22.69
C HIS A 952 -26.02 -0.87 -23.01
N GLN A 953 -25.58 -0.11 -24.03
CA GLN A 953 -26.25 1.12 -24.46
C GLN A 953 -27.69 0.82 -24.90
N ASN A 954 -27.88 -0.24 -25.70
CA ASN A 954 -29.22 -0.66 -26.16
C ASN A 954 -30.10 -1.07 -24.98
N LYS A 955 -29.58 -1.90 -24.06
CA LYS A 955 -30.33 -2.30 -22.86
C LYS A 955 -30.68 -1.10 -21.98
N TRP A 956 -29.69 -0.20 -21.74
CA TRP A 956 -29.93 1.02 -20.95
C TRP A 956 -31.00 1.90 -21.58
N SER A 957 -31.00 2.07 -22.92
CA SER A 957 -32.01 2.86 -23.64
C SER A 957 -33.42 2.26 -23.51
N GLN A 958 -33.56 0.95 -23.42
CA GLN A 958 -34.81 0.27 -23.11
C GLN A 958 -35.22 0.45 -21.65
N ASP A 959 -34.29 0.20 -20.72
CA ASP A 959 -34.54 0.24 -19.29
C ASP A 959 -35.01 1.62 -18.79
N ILE A 960 -34.53 2.72 -19.38
CA ILE A 960 -34.97 4.07 -18.99
C ILE A 960 -36.44 4.33 -19.36
N LEU A 961 -36.95 3.73 -20.44
CA LEU A 961 -38.34 3.90 -20.87
C LEU A 961 -39.35 3.33 -19.87
N TYR A 962 -38.96 2.23 -19.19
CA TYR A 962 -39.84 1.54 -18.22
C TYR A 962 -39.78 2.13 -16.81
N LYS A 963 -39.00 3.20 -16.56
CA LYS A 963 -38.90 3.82 -15.25
C LYS A 963 -39.74 5.08 -15.12
N PRO A 964 -40.91 5.05 -14.42
CA PRO A 964 -41.82 6.20 -14.34
C PRO A 964 -41.18 7.48 -13.79
N LYS A 965 -40.17 7.35 -12.93
CA LYS A 965 -39.43 8.47 -12.37
C LYS A 965 -38.48 9.15 -13.37
N LEU A 966 -38.26 8.56 -14.54
CA LEU A 966 -37.33 9.07 -15.55
C LEU A 966 -38.03 9.66 -16.79
N ARG A 967 -39.37 9.91 -16.72
CA ARG A 967 -40.15 10.45 -17.86
C ARG A 967 -39.51 11.73 -18.46
N THR A 968 -39.16 12.69 -17.64
CA THR A 968 -38.50 13.92 -18.07
C THR A 968 -37.06 13.66 -18.58
N PHE A 969 -36.37 12.72 -17.97
CA PHE A 969 -35.02 12.34 -18.38
C PHE A 969 -34.99 11.75 -19.81
N VAL A 970 -35.93 10.89 -20.13
CA VAL A 970 -36.06 10.29 -21.47
C VAL A 970 -36.29 11.33 -22.56
N MET A 971 -37.03 12.43 -22.27
CA MET A 971 -37.23 13.53 -23.24
C MET A 971 -35.93 14.30 -23.53
N ILE A 972 -34.98 14.29 -22.59
CA ILE A 972 -33.72 15.07 -22.70
C ILE A 972 -32.59 14.18 -23.23
N LYS A 973 -32.59 12.88 -22.89
CA LYS A 973 -31.49 11.96 -23.19
C LYS A 973 -31.99 10.64 -23.79
N SER A 974 -31.52 10.36 -25.00
CA SER A 974 -31.89 9.18 -25.77
C SER A 974 -30.83 8.11 -25.85
N CYS A 975 -29.56 8.45 -25.57
CA CYS A 975 -28.43 7.53 -25.69
C CYS A 975 -27.52 7.56 -24.47
N TYR A 976 -26.90 6.42 -24.16
CA TYR A 976 -25.89 6.32 -23.07
C TYR A 976 -24.57 6.99 -23.51
N GLY A 977 -24.02 7.86 -22.69
CA GLY A 977 -22.77 8.55 -22.98
C GLY A 977 -22.62 9.82 -22.15
N SER A 978 -21.40 10.36 -22.05
CA SER A 978 -21.16 11.56 -21.23
C SER A 978 -21.90 12.78 -21.78
N GLU A 979 -22.66 13.46 -20.92
CA GLU A 979 -23.42 14.65 -21.28
C GLU A 979 -22.54 15.88 -21.44
N LYS A 980 -22.97 16.82 -22.30
CA LYS A 980 -22.23 18.07 -22.55
C LYS A 980 -21.97 18.85 -21.27
N TYR A 981 -22.95 18.93 -20.34
CA TYR A 981 -22.78 19.63 -19.07
C TYR A 981 -21.81 18.94 -18.12
N VAL A 982 -21.66 17.60 -18.23
CA VAL A 982 -20.72 16.79 -17.45
C VAL A 982 -19.28 17.07 -17.92
N CYS A 983 -19.07 17.14 -19.23
CA CYS A 983 -17.77 17.40 -19.84
C CYS A 983 -17.36 18.89 -19.84
N ALA A 984 -18.34 19.79 -19.72
CA ALA A 984 -18.09 21.23 -19.73
C ALA A 984 -17.27 21.67 -18.49
N PRO A 985 -16.48 22.75 -18.59
CA PRO A 985 -15.69 23.28 -17.48
C PRO A 985 -16.56 24.00 -16.43
N LEU A 986 -17.65 23.37 -16.04
CA LEU A 986 -18.57 23.85 -15.02
C LEU A 986 -18.02 23.55 -13.62
N SER A 987 -18.16 24.50 -12.69
CA SER A 987 -17.92 24.22 -11.29
C SER A 987 -19.00 23.26 -10.73
N LYS A 988 -18.69 22.62 -9.61
CA LYS A 988 -19.56 21.58 -9.02
C LYS A 988 -21.02 22.02 -8.83
N ARG A 989 -21.27 23.27 -8.44
CA ARG A 989 -22.64 23.77 -8.14
C ARG A 989 -23.54 23.82 -9.39
N PRO A 990 -23.18 24.49 -10.51
CA PRO A 990 -23.96 24.44 -11.76
C PRO A 990 -24.11 23.01 -12.28
N ARG A 991 -23.02 22.21 -12.28
CA ARG A 991 -23.08 20.80 -12.71
C ARG A 991 -24.07 19.99 -11.88
N SER A 992 -24.10 20.17 -10.57
CA SER A 992 -25.06 19.53 -9.67
C SER A 992 -26.51 19.96 -9.94
N LEU A 993 -26.75 21.23 -10.26
CA LEU A 993 -28.08 21.72 -10.63
C LEU A 993 -28.56 21.07 -11.92
N CYS A 994 -27.73 21.02 -12.96
CA CYS A 994 -28.05 20.32 -14.22
C CYS A 994 -28.36 18.85 -13.97
N ALA A 995 -27.51 18.15 -13.24
CA ALA A 995 -27.71 16.73 -12.92
C ALA A 995 -29.02 16.46 -12.14
N LYS A 996 -29.36 17.32 -11.18
CA LYS A 996 -30.60 17.22 -10.41
C LYS A 996 -31.84 17.53 -11.27
N LEU A 997 -31.73 18.53 -12.15
CA LEU A 997 -32.83 18.85 -13.08
C LEU A 997 -33.11 17.71 -14.05
N CYS A 998 -32.04 17.22 -14.72
CA CYS A 998 -32.16 16.11 -15.69
C CYS A 998 -32.70 14.83 -15.02
N SER A 999 -32.24 14.48 -13.82
CA SER A 999 -32.65 13.27 -13.11
C SER A 999 -33.97 13.38 -12.34
N GLY A 1000 -34.69 14.52 -12.43
CA GLY A 1000 -36.00 14.74 -11.79
C GLY A 1000 -35.94 14.76 -10.25
N ILE A 1001 -34.81 15.13 -9.67
CA ILE A 1001 -34.61 15.16 -8.20
C ILE A 1001 -34.43 16.59 -7.66
N LEU A 1002 -34.63 17.59 -8.47
CA LEU A 1002 -34.70 18.98 -8.02
C LEU A 1002 -36.00 19.10 -7.22
N PRO A 1003 -35.98 19.60 -5.97
CA PRO A 1003 -37.23 19.95 -5.30
C PRO A 1003 -37.80 21.15 -6.07
N LEU A 1004 -38.71 20.88 -6.99
CA LEU A 1004 -39.57 21.91 -7.56
C LEU A 1004 -40.51 22.33 -6.45
N LEU A 1005 -40.49 23.60 -6.07
CA LEU A 1005 -41.51 24.22 -5.25
C LEU A 1005 -42.84 24.17 -6.02
N LEU A 1006 -43.48 22.99 -6.05
CA LEU A 1006 -44.84 22.79 -6.50
C LEU A 1006 -45.72 22.39 -5.30
N ASP A 1007 -45.56 23.12 -4.18
CA ASP A 1007 -46.53 23.18 -3.09
C ASP A 1007 -46.94 24.64 -2.93
N TRP A 1008 -47.83 25.06 -3.79
CA TRP A 1008 -48.79 26.10 -3.60
C TRP A 1008 -50.17 25.49 -3.58
#